data_2c594f31698c15bac140a31ba1f48d06
#
_entry.id   2c594f31698c15bac140a31ba1f48d06
#
_cell.length_a   1.000
_cell.length_b   1.000
_cell.length_c   1.000
_cell.angle_alpha   90.00
_cell.angle_beta   90.00
_cell.angle_gamma   90.00
#
_symmetry.space_group_name_H-M   'P 1'
#
loop_
_entity.id
_entity.type
_entity.pdbx_description
1 polymer ?
#
loop_
_entity_poly.entity_id
_entity_poly.type
_entity_poly.pdbx_seq_one_letter_code
_entity_poly.pdbx_strand_id
1 'polypeptide(L)'
;MEKIIFHKETKTFHLYNEEISYIMCVLENEHMGQLYYGKRIHDKPDFSYLVEKCGRPMTSYIFEGDRSFSLEHIRQEYPVYGTTDYRHPAIEIMQENGSNISEFKYVGYEILKGKPSLKGLPATYTESEEEAETLKIILKDNLTGAKLTLLYTIFSKGSAIARSAHICNEGEKVLHLQTMMSLNLDLPDKDYVWMQLSGAWSRERYVKNRILEQGITAIDSMRGNSSHEHNPFMVLKRPNAGETSGEVIGFSLIYSGNFRMQAEVDTHDVTRITVGINPDRFDWKLEPGEEFQTPEAVMVYSDQGLNKMSQTFHRLYAKRLARGYWRDRPRPILNNNWEATYFNFTEDRLVQIASKAKECGVELFVLDDGWFGQRNDDHAGLGDWVANPERLPNGIKGLSERIEAMGIKFGLWFEPEMTNKDSDLYRAHPDWILHTPGRNASHGRYQYVLDFSRKEVVEYIYEMMAKILSEAKVSYIKWDMNRSITECYSVALPADRQGEVFHRYILGVYDLYERLTSEFPEVLFESCSSGGGRFDPGMLYYAPQGWTSDDSDAIERLKIQYGTSLCYPISSMGSHVSVIPNHQVFRKTPLHTRANVAYFGTFGYELDLNSLKEEEIAEVKEQIIFMKKYRKLFQFGDFYRLKSPFEGNETIWMVVSEDKKTAIVGYYRTLNGVNQAYSRIKLQGLDPDMLYENILNKTENYGDELMNFGLITTDVTAGEVPGDATPCTDFESRIYILKAKEK
;
A
#
# COMPACT_ATOMS: atom_id res chain seq x y z
N MET A 1 -11.60 -20.86 -20.23
CA MET A 1 -11.08 -22.10 -19.58
C MET A 1 -11.50 -21.97 -18.11
N GLU A 2 -12.12 -22.99 -17.54
CA GLU A 2 -12.45 -23.01 -16.11
C GLU A 2 -11.15 -22.90 -15.30
N LYS A 3 -11.15 -22.06 -14.27
CA LYS A 3 -10.00 -21.84 -13.38
C LYS A 3 -10.14 -22.54 -12.04
N ILE A 4 -11.35 -23.04 -11.77
CA ILE A 4 -11.70 -23.71 -10.52
C ILE A 4 -12.34 -25.04 -10.84
N ILE A 5 -11.71 -26.14 -10.42
CA ILE A 5 -12.19 -27.50 -10.57
C ILE A 5 -12.55 -28.06 -9.19
N PHE A 6 -13.67 -28.75 -9.10
CA PHE A 6 -14.06 -29.51 -7.91
C PHE A 6 -14.12 -31.00 -8.22
N HIS A 7 -13.28 -31.77 -7.58
CA HIS A 7 -13.27 -33.22 -7.63
C HIS A 7 -14.21 -33.81 -6.56
N LYS A 8 -15.40 -34.22 -6.96
CA LYS A 8 -16.49 -34.59 -6.05
C LYS A 8 -16.13 -35.78 -5.15
N GLU A 9 -15.48 -36.82 -5.67
CA GLU A 9 -15.15 -38.05 -4.94
C GLU A 9 -14.13 -37.78 -3.81
N THR A 10 -13.15 -36.94 -4.05
CA THR A 10 -12.12 -36.59 -3.06
C THR A 10 -12.41 -35.28 -2.33
N LYS A 11 -13.53 -34.60 -2.66
CA LYS A 11 -13.91 -33.28 -2.17
C LYS A 11 -12.76 -32.29 -2.21
N THR A 12 -12.02 -32.26 -3.32
CA THR A 12 -10.82 -31.43 -3.54
C THR A 12 -11.13 -30.31 -4.50
N PHE A 13 -10.73 -29.10 -4.16
CA PHE A 13 -10.78 -27.91 -5.02
C PHE A 13 -9.40 -27.62 -5.56
N HIS A 14 -9.29 -27.38 -6.87
CA HIS A 14 -8.08 -26.93 -7.53
C HIS A 14 -8.35 -25.63 -8.27
N LEU A 15 -7.80 -24.52 -7.75
CA LEU A 15 -7.82 -23.21 -8.38
C LEU A 15 -6.50 -23.03 -9.13
N TYR A 16 -6.55 -22.66 -10.40
CA TYR A 16 -5.33 -22.51 -11.19
C TYR A 16 -5.49 -21.56 -12.38
N ASN A 17 -4.37 -21.03 -12.82
CA ASN A 17 -4.22 -20.32 -14.08
C ASN A 17 -2.91 -20.76 -14.78
N GLU A 18 -2.35 -19.97 -15.67
CA GLU A 18 -1.11 -20.32 -16.36
C GLU A 18 0.14 -20.29 -15.45
N GLU A 19 0.11 -19.54 -14.35
CA GLU A 19 1.28 -19.28 -13.50
C GLU A 19 1.22 -20.07 -12.17
N ILE A 20 0.05 -20.24 -11.56
CA ILE A 20 -0.11 -20.79 -10.21
C ILE A 20 -1.17 -21.88 -10.08
N SER A 21 -1.03 -22.66 -9.01
CA SER A 21 -2.05 -23.60 -8.50
C SER A 21 -2.26 -23.39 -7.01
N TYR A 22 -3.53 -23.49 -6.58
CA TYR A 22 -3.95 -23.50 -5.19
C TYR A 22 -4.89 -24.68 -4.97
N ILE A 23 -4.57 -25.60 -4.04
CA ILE A 23 -5.31 -26.83 -3.85
C ILE A 23 -5.71 -26.95 -2.38
N MET A 24 -6.99 -27.23 -2.13
CA MET A 24 -7.56 -27.47 -0.82
C MET A 24 -8.57 -28.64 -0.85
N CYS A 25 -8.86 -29.21 0.28
CA CYS A 25 -9.84 -30.30 0.37
C CYS A 25 -10.72 -30.17 1.62
N VAL A 26 -11.82 -30.92 1.63
CA VAL A 26 -12.59 -31.18 2.85
C VAL A 26 -11.92 -32.33 3.56
N LEU A 27 -11.46 -32.12 4.80
CA LEU A 27 -10.86 -33.13 5.65
C LEU A 27 -11.91 -34.12 6.21
N GLU A 28 -11.47 -35.21 6.81
CA GLU A 28 -12.36 -36.24 7.39
C GLU A 28 -13.28 -35.70 8.50
N ASN A 29 -12.83 -34.72 9.27
CA ASN A 29 -13.63 -33.99 10.27
C ASN A 29 -14.52 -32.90 9.70
N GLU A 30 -14.62 -32.80 8.37
CA GLU A 30 -15.40 -31.82 7.63
C GLU A 30 -14.85 -30.36 7.68
N HIS A 31 -13.66 -30.15 8.27
CA HIS A 31 -12.93 -28.87 8.15
C HIS A 31 -12.24 -28.75 6.80
N MET A 32 -11.82 -27.54 6.45
CA MET A 32 -11.06 -27.29 5.22
C MET A 32 -9.56 -27.48 5.45
N GLY A 33 -8.94 -28.35 4.66
CA GLY A 33 -7.51 -28.59 4.66
C GLY A 33 -6.80 -27.93 3.50
N GLN A 34 -5.61 -27.39 3.76
CA GLN A 34 -4.72 -26.80 2.76
C GLN A 34 -3.75 -27.86 2.23
N LEU A 35 -3.66 -28.01 0.91
CA LEU A 35 -2.81 -29.03 0.29
C LEU A 35 -1.60 -28.45 -0.44
N TYR A 36 -1.82 -27.43 -1.30
CA TYR A 36 -0.75 -26.86 -2.09
C TYR A 36 -1.02 -25.39 -2.45
N TYR A 37 0.01 -24.58 -2.44
CA TYR A 37 0.05 -23.27 -3.08
C TYR A 37 1.44 -23.03 -3.67
N GLY A 38 1.51 -22.64 -4.94
CA GLY A 38 2.78 -22.40 -5.60
C GLY A 38 2.67 -22.39 -7.14
N LYS A 39 3.77 -22.72 -7.80
CA LYS A 39 3.83 -22.81 -9.26
C LYS A 39 2.74 -23.74 -9.81
N ARG A 40 2.25 -23.41 -10.99
CA ARG A 40 1.25 -24.21 -11.72
C ARG A 40 1.67 -25.67 -11.82
N ILE A 41 0.78 -26.58 -11.37
CA ILE A 41 0.89 -28.03 -11.54
C ILE A 41 -0.32 -28.56 -12.32
N HIS A 42 -0.19 -29.78 -12.87
CA HIS A 42 -1.28 -30.43 -13.58
C HIS A 42 -2.41 -30.83 -12.61
N ASP A 43 -3.63 -30.68 -13.08
CA ASP A 43 -4.79 -31.18 -12.38
C ASP A 43 -4.86 -32.71 -12.43
N LYS A 44 -5.35 -33.30 -11.36
CA LYS A 44 -5.70 -34.73 -11.25
C LYS A 44 -6.80 -34.94 -10.21
N PRO A 45 -7.56 -36.06 -10.30
CA PRO A 45 -8.70 -36.30 -9.43
C PRO A 45 -8.38 -36.45 -7.94
N ASP A 46 -7.15 -36.82 -7.58
CA ASP A 46 -6.78 -37.15 -6.21
C ASP A 46 -5.45 -36.52 -5.79
N PHE A 47 -5.52 -35.69 -4.75
CA PHE A 47 -4.39 -35.07 -4.05
C PHE A 47 -4.36 -35.44 -2.56
N SER A 48 -5.14 -36.46 -2.11
CA SER A 48 -5.29 -36.85 -0.71
C SER A 48 -3.97 -37.26 -0.04
N TYR A 49 -2.99 -37.74 -0.82
CA TYR A 49 -1.64 -38.08 -0.34
C TYR A 49 -0.88 -36.88 0.25
N LEU A 50 -1.33 -35.63 0.00
CA LEU A 50 -0.75 -34.41 0.57
C LEU A 50 -1.31 -34.09 1.97
N VAL A 51 -2.33 -34.84 2.46
CA VAL A 51 -2.79 -34.76 3.85
C VAL A 51 -1.84 -35.56 4.72
N GLU A 52 -1.12 -34.87 5.58
CA GLU A 52 -0.11 -35.47 6.45
C GLU A 52 -0.73 -36.18 7.63
N LYS A 53 -0.90 -37.50 7.53
CA LYS A 53 -1.41 -38.39 8.60
C LYS A 53 -0.25 -39.14 9.23
N CYS A 54 -0.05 -38.96 10.53
CA CYS A 54 1.02 -39.62 11.26
C CYS A 54 0.67 -39.77 12.73
N GLY A 55 0.68 -41.00 13.23
CA GLY A 55 0.54 -41.26 14.65
C GLY A 55 1.80 -40.81 15.41
N ARG A 56 1.66 -39.81 16.27
CA ARG A 56 2.75 -39.24 17.06
C ARG A 56 2.48 -39.43 18.56
N PRO A 57 3.51 -39.69 19.37
CA PRO A 57 3.37 -39.66 20.83
C PRO A 57 2.95 -38.25 21.30
N MET A 58 2.16 -38.15 22.33
CA MET A 58 1.66 -36.92 22.96
C MET A 58 0.75 -36.04 22.10
N THR A 59 0.37 -36.46 20.91
CA THR A 59 -0.57 -35.76 20.04
C THR A 59 -2.00 -36.02 20.49
N SER A 60 -2.85 -34.99 20.46
CA SER A 60 -4.29 -35.12 20.68
C SER A 60 -4.99 -35.57 19.39
N TYR A 61 -6.08 -36.33 19.50
CA TYR A 61 -6.78 -36.93 18.34
C TYR A 61 -8.24 -36.52 18.33
N ILE A 62 -8.83 -36.45 17.13
CA ILE A 62 -10.24 -36.12 16.93
C ILE A 62 -11.10 -37.39 16.96
N PHE A 63 -10.64 -38.47 16.32
CA PHE A 63 -11.43 -39.70 16.18
C PHE A 63 -10.96 -40.77 17.17
N GLU A 64 -11.94 -41.40 17.86
CA GLU A 64 -11.64 -42.51 18.71
C GLU A 64 -11.09 -43.70 17.89
N GLY A 65 -9.93 -44.22 18.29
CA GLY A 65 -9.25 -45.33 17.62
C GLY A 65 -8.34 -44.93 16.44
N ASP A 66 -8.43 -43.72 15.90
CA ASP A 66 -7.50 -43.22 14.87
C ASP A 66 -6.47 -42.26 15.47
N ARG A 67 -5.24 -42.70 15.61
CA ARG A 67 -4.13 -41.95 16.15
C ARG A 67 -3.32 -41.24 15.06
N SER A 68 -3.75 -41.26 13.81
CA SER A 68 -3.04 -40.62 12.70
C SER A 68 -3.63 -39.26 12.32
N PHE A 69 -4.89 -38.98 12.66
CA PHE A 69 -5.59 -37.76 12.34
C PHE A 69 -5.60 -36.76 13.51
N SER A 70 -4.83 -35.70 13.38
CA SER A 70 -4.78 -34.60 14.35
C SER A 70 -4.55 -33.26 13.63
N LEU A 71 -5.31 -32.24 14.02
CA LEU A 71 -5.12 -30.88 13.48
C LEU A 71 -3.86 -30.20 14.05
N GLU A 72 -3.20 -30.78 15.04
CA GLU A 72 -1.90 -30.30 15.54
C GLU A 72 -0.83 -30.27 14.43
N HIS A 73 -0.88 -31.20 13.45
CA HIS A 73 0.10 -31.27 12.35
C HIS A 73 -0.52 -31.20 10.95
N ILE A 74 -1.84 -31.40 10.83
CA ILE A 74 -2.52 -31.26 9.53
C ILE A 74 -2.65 -29.76 9.18
N ARG A 75 -2.34 -29.42 7.94
CA ARG A 75 -2.47 -28.05 7.41
C ARG A 75 -3.93 -27.71 7.15
N GLN A 76 -4.35 -26.51 7.54
CA GLN A 76 -5.74 -26.06 7.48
C GLN A 76 -5.88 -24.77 6.66
N GLU A 77 -7.06 -24.57 6.09
CA GLU A 77 -7.41 -23.35 5.34
C GLU A 77 -7.86 -22.20 6.24
N TYR A 78 -8.66 -22.50 7.27
CA TYR A 78 -9.21 -21.47 8.14
C TYR A 78 -9.47 -22.05 9.54
N PRO A 79 -8.40 -22.23 10.32
CA PRO A 79 -8.46 -22.90 11.61
C PRO A 79 -9.23 -22.11 12.65
N VAL A 80 -9.90 -22.85 13.54
CA VAL A 80 -10.55 -22.34 14.74
C VAL A 80 -9.68 -22.61 15.96
N TYR A 81 -9.99 -21.98 17.09
CA TYR A 81 -9.41 -22.35 18.38
C TYR A 81 -9.93 -23.71 18.87
N GLY A 82 -9.06 -24.52 19.41
CA GLY A 82 -9.38 -25.85 19.92
C GLY A 82 -9.31 -26.96 18.87
N THR A 83 -10.01 -28.08 19.11
CA THR A 83 -10.11 -29.21 18.18
C THR A 83 -8.73 -29.78 17.79
N THR A 84 -7.83 -29.95 18.77
CA THR A 84 -6.45 -30.45 18.68
C THR A 84 -5.44 -29.49 18.01
N ASP A 85 -5.81 -28.33 17.48
CA ASP A 85 -4.88 -27.34 16.98
C ASP A 85 -4.46 -26.38 18.10
N TYR A 86 -3.15 -26.23 18.33
CA TYR A 86 -2.58 -25.35 19.33
C TYR A 86 -2.01 -24.04 18.71
N ARG A 87 -1.96 -23.95 17.38
CA ARG A 87 -1.51 -22.76 16.65
C ARG A 87 -2.58 -21.68 16.70
N HIS A 88 -2.19 -20.44 16.47
CA HIS A 88 -3.13 -19.31 16.43
C HIS A 88 -4.23 -19.53 15.40
N PRO A 89 -5.51 -19.31 15.78
CA PRO A 89 -6.65 -19.52 14.90
C PRO A 89 -6.79 -18.36 13.89
N ALA A 90 -7.46 -18.65 12.77
CA ALA A 90 -7.90 -17.62 11.83
C ALA A 90 -9.21 -16.94 12.28
N ILE A 91 -10.01 -17.62 13.08
CA ILE A 91 -11.25 -17.09 13.66
C ILE A 91 -11.42 -17.56 15.10
N GLU A 92 -11.85 -16.65 15.96
CA GLU A 92 -12.20 -16.92 17.36
C GLU A 92 -13.47 -16.16 17.74
N ILE A 93 -14.44 -16.88 18.26
CA ILE A 93 -15.76 -16.36 18.63
C ILE A 93 -16.06 -16.73 20.07
N MET A 94 -16.31 -15.73 20.91
CA MET A 94 -16.81 -15.94 22.25
C MET A 94 -18.34 -16.03 22.21
N GLN A 95 -18.86 -17.12 22.75
CA GLN A 95 -20.29 -17.42 22.87
C GLN A 95 -20.85 -16.82 24.16
N GLU A 96 -22.17 -16.71 24.26
CA GLU A 96 -22.89 -16.20 25.44
C GLU A 96 -22.51 -16.91 26.76
N ASN A 97 -22.22 -18.21 26.69
CA ASN A 97 -21.80 -18.99 27.84
C ASN A 97 -20.30 -18.84 28.21
N GLY A 98 -19.55 -17.99 27.51
CA GLY A 98 -18.12 -17.76 27.71
C GLY A 98 -17.22 -18.79 27.00
N SER A 99 -17.78 -19.79 26.27
CA SER A 99 -16.97 -20.67 25.42
C SER A 99 -16.48 -19.97 24.18
N ASN A 100 -15.24 -20.24 23.81
CA ASN A 100 -14.65 -19.80 22.53
C ASN A 100 -14.32 -20.97 21.60
N ILE A 101 -14.85 -22.18 21.89
CA ILE A 101 -14.70 -23.35 21.03
C ILE A 101 -15.75 -23.30 19.92
N SER A 102 -15.29 -23.27 18.68
CA SER A 102 -16.14 -23.27 17.47
C SER A 102 -15.81 -24.45 16.57
N GLU A 103 -16.78 -24.88 15.76
CA GLU A 103 -16.60 -26.01 14.83
C GLU A 103 -17.27 -25.69 13.49
N PHE A 104 -16.53 -25.11 12.54
CA PHE A 104 -17.03 -24.75 11.22
C PHE A 104 -16.87 -25.91 10.23
N LYS A 105 -17.95 -26.64 9.99
CA LYS A 105 -18.04 -27.78 9.07
C LYS A 105 -18.43 -27.31 7.66
N TYR A 106 -17.87 -27.99 6.67
CA TYR A 106 -18.19 -27.76 5.25
C TYR A 106 -19.68 -28.10 4.96
N VAL A 107 -20.38 -27.14 4.36
CA VAL A 107 -21.79 -27.29 3.94
C VAL A 107 -21.88 -27.33 2.41
N GLY A 108 -21.09 -26.55 1.69
CA GLY A 108 -21.16 -26.48 0.25
C GLY A 108 -20.25 -25.39 -0.33
N TYR A 109 -20.38 -25.20 -1.64
CA TYR A 109 -19.61 -24.18 -2.36
C TYR A 109 -20.42 -23.55 -3.49
N GLU A 110 -19.93 -22.43 -3.98
CA GLU A 110 -20.42 -21.73 -5.15
C GLU A 110 -19.23 -21.21 -5.97
N ILE A 111 -19.28 -21.32 -7.30
CA ILE A 111 -18.29 -20.70 -8.20
C ILE A 111 -18.96 -19.59 -8.96
N LEU A 112 -18.37 -18.39 -8.89
CA LEU A 112 -18.84 -17.18 -9.56
C LEU A 112 -17.87 -16.79 -10.66
N LYS A 113 -18.40 -16.30 -11.78
CA LYS A 113 -17.63 -15.57 -12.78
C LYS A 113 -17.33 -14.16 -12.26
N GLY A 114 -16.12 -13.68 -12.55
CA GLY A 114 -15.66 -12.38 -12.04
C GLY A 114 -15.39 -12.38 -10.53
N LYS A 115 -15.50 -11.21 -9.94
CA LYS A 115 -15.20 -10.98 -8.52
C LYS A 115 -16.30 -10.15 -7.84
N PRO A 116 -16.92 -10.65 -6.75
CA PRO A 116 -17.90 -9.86 -6.00
C PRO A 116 -17.21 -8.69 -5.27
N SER A 117 -17.92 -7.56 -5.17
CA SER A 117 -17.49 -6.42 -4.34
C SER A 117 -17.65 -6.73 -2.85
N LEU A 118 -16.84 -6.09 -2.02
CA LEU A 118 -16.99 -6.10 -0.57
C LEU A 118 -17.71 -4.83 -0.12
N LYS A 119 -18.85 -4.98 0.55
CA LYS A 119 -19.68 -3.86 0.96
C LYS A 119 -18.97 -2.96 1.97
N GLY A 120 -18.77 -1.69 1.61
CA GLY A 120 -18.17 -0.68 2.49
C GLY A 120 -16.65 -0.81 2.68
N LEU A 121 -15.99 -1.72 1.97
CA LEU A 121 -14.56 -1.96 2.06
C LEU A 121 -13.89 -1.84 0.69
N PRO A 122 -12.68 -1.27 0.63
CA PRO A 122 -11.86 -1.32 -0.57
C PRO A 122 -11.45 -2.76 -0.89
N ALA A 123 -11.48 -3.09 -2.17
CA ALA A 123 -11.09 -4.41 -2.66
C ALA A 123 -10.65 -4.33 -4.12
N THR A 124 -9.86 -5.29 -4.57
CA THR A 124 -9.63 -5.47 -6.00
C THR A 124 -10.96 -5.78 -6.72
N TYR A 125 -11.05 -5.42 -7.99
CA TYR A 125 -12.26 -5.60 -8.79
C TYR A 125 -11.94 -6.13 -10.19
N THR A 126 -12.97 -6.53 -10.93
CA THR A 126 -12.89 -6.93 -12.35
C THR A 126 -13.80 -6.02 -13.18
N GLU A 127 -13.42 -5.75 -14.42
CA GLU A 127 -14.23 -5.02 -15.38
C GLU A 127 -15.02 -5.95 -16.29
N SER A 128 -14.63 -7.23 -16.36
CA SER A 128 -15.38 -8.29 -17.03
C SER A 128 -15.35 -9.61 -16.23
N GLU A 129 -16.30 -10.48 -16.51
CA GLU A 129 -16.41 -11.78 -15.86
C GLU A 129 -15.26 -12.74 -16.22
N GLU A 130 -14.58 -12.52 -17.36
CA GLU A 130 -13.47 -13.36 -17.83
C GLU A 130 -12.16 -13.09 -17.07
N GLU A 131 -12.07 -11.97 -16.38
CA GLU A 131 -10.83 -11.56 -15.70
C GLU A 131 -10.53 -12.38 -14.44
N ALA A 132 -11.54 -13.00 -13.83
CA ALA A 132 -11.37 -13.83 -12.64
C ALA A 132 -12.48 -14.86 -12.50
N GLU A 133 -12.24 -15.85 -11.64
CA GLU A 133 -13.28 -16.72 -11.04
C GLU A 133 -13.15 -16.68 -9.52
N THR A 134 -14.29 -16.71 -8.82
CA THR A 134 -14.33 -16.68 -7.36
C THR A 134 -14.98 -17.93 -6.82
N LEU A 135 -14.27 -18.66 -5.97
CA LEU A 135 -14.79 -19.75 -5.16
C LEU A 135 -15.30 -19.21 -3.84
N LYS A 136 -16.54 -19.54 -3.49
CA LYS A 136 -17.10 -19.40 -2.15
C LYS A 136 -17.18 -20.77 -1.49
N ILE A 137 -16.54 -20.94 -0.35
CA ILE A 137 -16.69 -22.11 0.51
C ILE A 137 -17.64 -21.73 1.65
N ILE A 138 -18.69 -22.50 1.85
CA ILE A 138 -19.69 -22.26 2.88
C ILE A 138 -19.47 -23.26 4.02
N LEU A 139 -19.27 -22.74 5.22
CA LEU A 139 -19.06 -23.49 6.45
C LEU A 139 -20.13 -23.07 7.47
N LYS A 140 -20.49 -23.98 8.38
CA LYS A 140 -21.46 -23.69 9.44
C LYS A 140 -21.05 -24.31 10.76
N ASP A 141 -21.18 -23.57 11.83
CA ASP A 141 -21.17 -24.09 13.20
C ASP A 141 -22.64 -24.40 13.62
N ASN A 142 -22.95 -25.67 13.74
CA ASN A 142 -24.31 -26.09 14.02
C ASN A 142 -24.78 -25.79 15.45
N LEU A 143 -23.85 -25.57 16.40
CA LEU A 143 -24.19 -25.24 17.78
C LEU A 143 -24.60 -23.77 17.92
N THR A 144 -23.83 -22.90 17.34
CA THR A 144 -24.05 -21.44 17.43
C THR A 144 -24.95 -20.88 16.33
N GLY A 145 -25.11 -21.63 15.23
CA GLY A 145 -25.78 -21.15 14.02
C GLY A 145 -24.96 -20.21 13.17
N ALA A 146 -23.70 -19.91 13.54
CA ALA A 146 -22.83 -19.06 12.76
C ALA A 146 -22.50 -19.68 11.40
N LYS A 147 -22.66 -18.88 10.34
CA LYS A 147 -22.33 -19.27 8.95
C LYS A 147 -21.15 -18.47 8.47
N LEU A 148 -20.08 -19.18 8.12
CA LEU A 148 -18.83 -18.60 7.61
C LEU A 148 -18.71 -18.86 6.11
N THR A 149 -18.38 -17.83 5.34
CA THR A 149 -18.11 -17.94 3.90
C THR A 149 -16.70 -17.49 3.62
N LEU A 150 -15.88 -18.37 3.06
CA LEU A 150 -14.52 -18.06 2.62
C LEU A 150 -14.53 -17.77 1.12
N LEU A 151 -13.91 -16.66 0.72
CA LEU A 151 -13.84 -16.22 -0.68
C LEU A 151 -12.41 -16.36 -1.19
N TYR A 152 -12.27 -16.95 -2.37
CA TYR A 152 -11.01 -17.14 -3.09
C TYR A 152 -11.21 -16.67 -4.53
N THR A 153 -10.61 -15.55 -4.90
CA THR A 153 -10.65 -15.06 -6.29
C THR A 153 -9.31 -15.30 -6.96
N ILE A 154 -9.31 -16.10 -8.02
CA ILE A 154 -8.14 -16.30 -8.87
C ILE A 154 -8.28 -15.48 -10.16
N PHE A 155 -7.28 -14.63 -10.44
CA PHE A 155 -7.25 -13.81 -11.64
C PHE A 155 -6.79 -14.63 -12.85
N SER A 156 -7.30 -14.28 -14.03
CA SER A 156 -6.95 -14.96 -15.29
C SER A 156 -5.49 -14.76 -15.69
N LYS A 157 -4.95 -13.60 -15.36
CA LYS A 157 -3.57 -13.19 -15.67
C LYS A 157 -2.83 -12.82 -14.39
N GLY A 158 -1.55 -13.18 -14.36
CA GLY A 158 -0.70 -12.96 -13.19
C GLY A 158 -0.91 -14.02 -12.11
N SER A 159 -0.04 -14.00 -11.11
CA SER A 159 0.05 -15.01 -10.06
C SER A 159 -0.64 -14.58 -8.76
N ALA A 160 -1.73 -13.80 -8.85
CA ALA A 160 -2.42 -13.26 -7.70
C ALA A 160 -3.69 -14.06 -7.34
N ILE A 161 -3.92 -14.22 -6.03
CA ILE A 161 -5.19 -14.68 -5.45
C ILE A 161 -5.64 -13.65 -4.42
N ALA A 162 -6.91 -13.20 -4.49
CA ALA A 162 -7.51 -12.36 -3.49
C ALA A 162 -8.36 -13.21 -2.52
N ARG A 163 -8.28 -12.92 -1.22
CA ARG A 163 -8.92 -13.67 -0.15
C ARG A 163 -9.66 -12.74 0.81
N SER A 164 -10.84 -13.18 1.25
CA SER A 164 -11.58 -12.56 2.34
C SER A 164 -12.51 -13.58 2.99
N ALA A 165 -13.07 -13.25 4.15
CA ALA A 165 -14.01 -14.08 4.87
C ALA A 165 -15.21 -13.24 5.31
N HIS A 166 -16.39 -13.85 5.31
CA HIS A 166 -17.65 -13.25 5.73
C HIS A 166 -18.35 -14.16 6.71
N ILE A 167 -18.86 -13.61 7.81
CA ILE A 167 -19.63 -14.34 8.81
C ILE A 167 -21.01 -13.71 9.00
N CYS A 168 -22.02 -14.57 9.15
CA CYS A 168 -23.37 -14.17 9.52
C CYS A 168 -23.81 -14.96 10.76
N ASN A 169 -24.37 -14.30 11.75
CA ASN A 169 -24.99 -14.95 12.90
C ASN A 169 -26.42 -15.38 12.52
N GLU A 170 -26.57 -16.59 12.00
CA GLU A 170 -27.90 -17.20 11.72
C GLU A 170 -28.52 -17.89 12.96
N GLY A 171 -27.86 -17.78 14.13
CA GLY A 171 -28.34 -18.32 15.39
C GLY A 171 -29.27 -17.37 16.12
N GLU A 172 -29.65 -17.78 17.38
CA GLU A 172 -30.58 -17.02 18.23
C GLU A 172 -29.85 -16.19 19.32
N LYS A 173 -28.55 -16.42 19.51
CA LYS A 173 -27.76 -15.79 20.58
C LYS A 173 -26.71 -14.83 20.04
N VAL A 174 -26.35 -13.88 20.87
CA VAL A 174 -25.26 -12.95 20.59
C VAL A 174 -23.92 -13.68 20.54
N LEU A 175 -23.09 -13.31 19.57
CA LEU A 175 -21.72 -13.77 19.41
C LEU A 175 -20.77 -12.56 19.46
N HIS A 176 -19.58 -12.75 20.02
CA HIS A 176 -18.49 -11.77 20.03
C HIS A 176 -17.32 -12.29 19.21
N LEU A 177 -17.08 -11.65 18.08
CA LEU A 177 -16.00 -11.99 17.17
C LEU A 177 -14.71 -11.32 17.67
N GLN A 178 -13.79 -12.12 18.24
CA GLN A 178 -12.53 -11.65 18.82
C GLN A 178 -11.36 -11.69 17.85
N THR A 179 -11.39 -12.62 16.91
CA THR A 179 -10.43 -12.74 15.81
C THR A 179 -11.14 -13.15 14.54
N MET A 180 -10.86 -12.48 13.43
CA MET A 180 -11.25 -12.94 12.09
C MET A 180 -10.25 -12.44 11.06
N MET A 181 -9.38 -13.35 10.61
CA MET A 181 -8.36 -13.04 9.62
C MET A 181 -8.94 -13.04 8.21
N SER A 182 -8.42 -12.20 7.34
CA SER A 182 -8.78 -12.17 5.92
C SER A 182 -8.23 -13.40 5.18
N LEU A 183 -7.09 -13.91 5.64
CA LEU A 183 -6.35 -15.00 5.04
C LEU A 183 -5.67 -15.83 6.12
N ASN A 184 -5.71 -17.17 5.96
CA ASN A 184 -4.79 -18.11 6.55
C ASN A 184 -4.18 -18.97 5.44
N LEU A 185 -2.90 -19.33 5.58
CA LEU A 185 -2.18 -20.23 4.68
C LEU A 185 -1.15 -21.02 5.48
N ASP A 186 -1.30 -22.35 5.49
CA ASP A 186 -0.33 -23.25 6.12
C ASP A 186 0.64 -23.79 5.05
N LEU A 187 1.93 -23.46 5.16
CA LEU A 187 3.00 -23.92 4.29
C LEU A 187 3.73 -25.13 4.89
N PRO A 188 4.22 -26.06 4.05
CA PRO A 188 4.75 -27.36 4.53
C PRO A 188 6.12 -27.28 5.20
N ASP A 189 6.82 -26.14 5.12
CA ASP A 189 8.17 -25.98 5.66
C ASP A 189 8.41 -24.54 6.19
N LYS A 190 9.54 -24.35 6.88
CA LYS A 190 9.95 -23.05 7.44
C LYS A 190 11.12 -22.39 6.71
N ASP A 191 11.61 -22.97 5.60
CA ASP A 191 12.82 -22.49 4.91
C ASP A 191 12.60 -21.18 4.18
N TYR A 192 12.19 -20.17 4.95
CA TYR A 192 11.89 -18.84 4.44
C TYR A 192 12.65 -17.74 5.21
N VAL A 193 12.96 -16.68 4.50
CA VAL A 193 13.28 -15.38 5.06
C VAL A 193 12.00 -14.54 5.02
N TRP A 194 11.56 -14.09 6.18
CA TRP A 194 10.53 -13.08 6.34
C TRP A 194 11.09 -11.71 5.96
N MET A 195 10.51 -11.06 4.95
CA MET A 195 10.82 -9.69 4.57
C MET A 195 9.63 -8.79 4.90
N GLN A 196 9.88 -7.66 5.53
CA GLN A 196 8.88 -6.66 5.90
C GLN A 196 9.33 -5.25 5.57
N LEU A 197 8.36 -4.33 5.49
CA LEU A 197 8.60 -2.90 5.31
C LEU A 197 8.32 -2.19 6.63
N SER A 198 9.37 -1.70 7.27
CA SER A 198 9.29 -1.06 8.59
C SER A 198 10.07 0.24 8.62
N GLY A 199 9.68 1.15 9.51
CA GLY A 199 10.36 2.43 9.61
C GLY A 199 9.85 3.30 10.74
N ALA A 200 9.76 4.58 10.44
CA ALA A 200 9.26 5.64 11.30
C ALA A 200 8.83 6.82 10.42
N TRP A 201 8.25 7.87 11.00
CA TRP A 201 8.06 9.14 10.32
C TRP A 201 9.36 9.61 9.65
N SER A 202 9.28 10.04 8.39
CA SER A 202 10.39 10.46 7.53
C SER A 202 11.43 9.37 7.23
N ARG A 203 11.13 8.11 7.54
CA ARG A 203 11.97 6.93 7.26
C ARG A 203 11.11 5.68 7.06
N GLU A 204 10.09 5.79 6.23
CA GLU A 204 9.09 4.76 6.02
C GLU A 204 9.58 3.63 5.11
N ARG A 205 9.05 2.44 5.31
CA ARG A 205 9.17 1.27 4.43
C ARG A 205 10.60 0.82 4.12
N TYR A 206 11.50 0.91 5.09
CA TYR A 206 12.81 0.28 4.97
C TYR A 206 12.67 -1.24 5.01
N VAL A 207 13.37 -1.90 4.09
CA VAL A 207 13.37 -3.37 3.99
C VAL A 207 14.07 -3.98 5.21
N LYS A 208 13.40 -4.92 5.88
CA LYS A 208 13.92 -5.71 7.00
C LYS A 208 13.72 -7.18 6.72
N ASN A 209 14.74 -7.97 6.98
CA ASN A 209 14.75 -9.41 6.77
C ASN A 209 15.01 -10.15 8.10
N ARG A 210 14.30 -11.27 8.30
CA ARG A 210 14.47 -12.21 9.44
C ARG A 210 14.35 -13.64 8.90
N ILE A 211 15.22 -14.54 9.34
CA ILE A 211 15.06 -15.97 9.10
C ILE A 211 13.92 -16.46 10.00
N LEU A 212 13.01 -17.28 9.45
CA LEU A 212 11.96 -17.89 10.25
C LEU A 212 12.54 -19.04 11.08
N GLU A 213 12.17 -19.05 12.35
CA GLU A 213 12.48 -20.08 13.31
C GLU A 213 11.22 -20.45 14.07
N GLN A 214 11.23 -21.58 14.79
CA GLN A 214 10.11 -22.00 15.63
C GLN A 214 9.63 -20.88 16.55
N GLY A 215 8.34 -20.59 16.51
CA GLY A 215 7.69 -19.47 17.23
C GLY A 215 7.03 -18.49 16.29
N ILE A 216 6.79 -17.28 16.78
CA ILE A 216 6.00 -16.26 16.07
C ILE A 216 6.89 -15.12 15.58
N THR A 217 6.76 -14.79 14.29
CA THR A 217 7.25 -13.55 13.70
C THR A 217 6.05 -12.75 13.22
N ALA A 218 5.90 -11.50 13.66
CA ALA A 218 4.76 -10.68 13.29
C ALA A 218 5.15 -9.21 13.08
N ILE A 219 4.29 -8.53 12.30
CA ILE A 219 4.18 -7.07 12.23
C ILE A 219 2.73 -6.69 12.43
N ASP A 220 2.50 -5.53 13.04
CA ASP A 220 1.15 -5.07 13.33
C ASP A 220 1.07 -3.54 13.46
N SER A 221 -0.14 -3.01 13.54
CA SER A 221 -0.44 -1.67 13.99
C SER A 221 -1.56 -1.68 15.02
N MET A 222 -1.42 -0.82 16.03
CA MET A 222 -2.45 -0.49 17.02
C MET A 222 -2.71 1.02 17.06
N ARG A 223 -2.36 1.75 16.00
CA ARG A 223 -2.37 3.20 15.93
C ARG A 223 -3.64 3.80 15.33
N GLY A 224 -4.63 2.96 14.99
CA GLY A 224 -5.84 3.37 14.29
C GLY A 224 -5.63 3.59 12.79
N ASN A 225 -4.41 3.46 12.31
CA ASN A 225 -4.02 3.47 10.90
C ASN A 225 -2.94 2.43 10.63
N SER A 226 -2.57 2.22 9.36
CA SER A 226 -1.53 1.26 8.97
C SER A 226 -0.14 1.62 9.48
N SER A 227 0.13 2.90 9.75
CA SER A 227 1.30 3.50 10.41
C SER A 227 2.59 3.61 9.60
N HIS A 228 3.51 4.47 10.07
CA HIS A 228 4.88 4.58 9.55
C HIS A 228 5.77 3.40 9.96
N GLU A 229 5.40 2.72 11.07
CA GLU A 229 6.28 1.72 11.69
C GLU A 229 6.31 0.41 10.89
N HIS A 230 5.14 -0.02 10.43
CA HIS A 230 4.97 -1.21 9.60
C HIS A 230 3.96 -0.95 8.49
N ASN A 231 4.25 -1.44 7.29
CA ASN A 231 3.30 -1.43 6.18
C ASN A 231 2.52 -2.76 6.15
N PRO A 232 1.22 -2.79 5.79
CA PRO A 232 0.44 -4.02 5.69
C PRO A 232 0.86 -4.86 4.47
N PHE A 233 2.17 -5.15 4.39
CA PHE A 233 2.83 -5.92 3.34
C PHE A 233 4.00 -6.72 3.92
N MET A 234 4.09 -7.99 3.52
CA MET A 234 5.21 -8.86 3.85
C MET A 234 5.50 -9.84 2.72
N VAL A 235 6.71 -10.38 2.71
CA VAL A 235 7.14 -11.41 1.76
C VAL A 235 7.80 -12.57 2.51
N LEU A 236 7.45 -13.78 2.13
CA LEU A 236 8.25 -14.97 2.39
C LEU A 236 9.09 -15.26 1.15
N LYS A 237 10.40 -15.28 1.31
CA LYS A 237 11.31 -15.60 0.21
C LYS A 237 12.24 -16.76 0.60
N ARG A 238 12.54 -17.64 -0.35
CA ARG A 238 13.60 -18.62 -0.11
C ARG A 238 14.93 -17.92 0.16
N PRO A 239 15.83 -18.50 0.96
CA PRO A 239 17.11 -17.85 1.33
C PRO A 239 17.97 -17.40 0.15
N ASN A 240 17.89 -18.10 -0.97
CA ASN A 240 18.61 -17.81 -2.22
C ASN A 240 17.83 -16.92 -3.20
N ALA A 241 16.61 -16.48 -2.86
CA ALA A 241 15.83 -15.62 -3.72
C ALA A 241 16.31 -14.17 -3.68
N GLY A 242 16.40 -13.56 -4.86
CA GLY A 242 16.80 -12.17 -5.07
C GLY A 242 15.76 -11.38 -5.88
N GLU A 243 16.21 -10.30 -6.51
CA GLU A 243 15.32 -9.47 -7.32
C GLU A 243 14.85 -10.17 -8.61
N THR A 244 15.67 -11.04 -9.19
CA THR A 244 15.45 -11.61 -10.53
C THR A 244 15.34 -13.13 -10.55
N SER A 245 15.40 -13.80 -9.43
CA SER A 245 15.37 -15.26 -9.34
C SER A 245 14.95 -15.76 -7.97
N GLY A 246 14.47 -16.99 -7.92
CA GLY A 246 14.07 -17.69 -6.71
C GLY A 246 12.60 -17.53 -6.37
N GLU A 247 12.14 -18.40 -5.47
CA GLU A 247 10.74 -18.46 -5.03
C GLU A 247 10.47 -17.41 -3.96
N VAL A 248 9.37 -16.65 -4.17
CA VAL A 248 8.87 -15.67 -3.22
C VAL A 248 7.33 -15.70 -3.18
N ILE A 249 6.75 -15.41 -2.03
CA ILE A 249 5.30 -15.24 -1.81
C ILE A 249 5.09 -13.91 -1.12
N GLY A 250 4.45 -12.95 -1.81
CA GLY A 250 4.08 -11.66 -1.24
C GLY A 250 2.65 -11.67 -0.70
N PHE A 251 2.43 -11.00 0.42
CA PHE A 251 1.12 -10.82 1.05
C PHE A 251 0.87 -9.35 1.29
N SER A 252 -0.33 -8.88 0.96
CA SER A 252 -0.75 -7.50 1.17
C SER A 252 -2.19 -7.46 1.67
N LEU A 253 -2.47 -6.62 2.67
CA LEU A 253 -3.82 -6.43 3.20
C LEU A 253 -4.38 -5.10 2.69
N ILE A 254 -5.53 -5.13 2.02
CA ILE A 254 -6.23 -3.93 1.54
C ILE A 254 -7.04 -3.33 2.68
N TYR A 255 -6.34 -2.68 3.59
CA TYR A 255 -6.92 -2.09 4.79
C TYR A 255 -6.04 -0.96 5.33
N SER A 256 -6.68 0.09 5.87
CA SER A 256 -5.98 1.28 6.36
C SER A 256 -5.97 1.42 7.87
N GLY A 257 -6.61 0.48 8.60
CA GLY A 257 -6.69 0.46 10.06
C GLY A 257 -5.66 -0.43 10.74
N ASN A 258 -5.95 -0.79 11.98
CA ASN A 258 -5.13 -1.72 12.76
C ASN A 258 -5.08 -3.10 12.10
N PHE A 259 -3.90 -3.57 11.78
CA PHE A 259 -3.69 -4.85 11.10
C PHE A 259 -2.68 -5.72 11.84
N ARG A 260 -2.73 -7.03 11.58
CA ARG A 260 -1.67 -7.99 11.95
C ARG A 260 -1.36 -8.91 10.79
N MET A 261 -0.07 -9.11 10.53
CA MET A 261 0.47 -10.13 9.64
C MET A 261 1.45 -10.97 10.45
N GLN A 262 1.28 -12.28 10.44
CA GLN A 262 2.00 -13.19 11.32
C GLN A 262 2.41 -14.45 10.59
N ALA A 263 3.62 -14.95 10.88
CA ALA A 263 4.08 -16.30 10.58
C ALA A 263 4.34 -17.03 11.90
N GLU A 264 3.69 -18.17 12.09
CA GLU A 264 3.91 -19.06 13.22
C GLU A 264 4.51 -20.37 12.70
N VAL A 265 5.74 -20.68 13.13
CA VAL A 265 6.41 -21.93 12.83
C VAL A 265 6.21 -22.88 14.00
N ASP A 266 5.56 -24.00 13.74
CA ASP A 266 5.26 -25.02 14.78
C ASP A 266 6.41 -26.02 15.03
N THR A 267 6.16 -27.00 15.88
CA THR A 267 7.16 -28.01 16.25
C THR A 267 7.47 -29.02 15.12
N HIS A 268 6.72 -28.97 14.03
CA HIS A 268 6.87 -29.83 12.86
C HIS A 268 7.40 -29.07 11.64
N ASP A 269 7.88 -27.85 11.86
CA ASP A 269 8.36 -26.93 10.85
C ASP A 269 7.29 -26.46 9.83
N VAL A 270 6.00 -26.67 10.13
CA VAL A 270 4.90 -26.09 9.37
C VAL A 270 4.81 -24.60 9.68
N THR A 271 4.68 -23.78 8.63
CA THR A 271 4.57 -22.33 8.77
C THR A 271 3.13 -21.90 8.50
N ARG A 272 2.45 -21.42 9.54
CA ARG A 272 1.11 -20.81 9.43
C ARG A 272 1.23 -19.31 9.21
N ILE A 273 0.66 -18.80 8.13
CA ILE A 273 0.55 -17.38 7.84
C ILE A 273 -0.88 -16.92 8.12
N THR A 274 -1.03 -15.85 8.90
CA THR A 274 -2.30 -15.15 9.09
C THR A 274 -2.18 -13.68 8.74
N VAL A 275 -3.19 -13.13 8.05
CA VAL A 275 -3.25 -11.74 7.63
C VAL A 275 -4.65 -11.21 7.85
N GLY A 276 -4.81 -10.10 8.56
CA GLY A 276 -6.14 -9.51 8.82
C GLY A 276 -6.11 -8.32 9.75
N ILE A 277 -7.30 -7.99 10.26
CA ILE A 277 -7.45 -6.97 11.32
C ILE A 277 -6.71 -7.46 12.57
N ASN A 278 -6.01 -6.52 13.24
CA ASN A 278 -5.34 -6.83 14.50
C ASN A 278 -6.37 -7.25 15.57
N PRO A 279 -6.28 -8.47 16.13
CA PRO A 279 -7.20 -8.94 17.16
C PRO A 279 -7.05 -8.19 18.48
N ASP A 280 -5.90 -7.56 18.75
CA ASP A 280 -5.71 -6.80 19.95
C ASP A 280 -6.62 -5.56 19.94
N ARG A 281 -7.48 -5.44 20.93
CA ARG A 281 -8.49 -4.38 21.02
C ARG A 281 -9.65 -4.49 20.01
N PHE A 282 -9.80 -5.63 19.36
CA PHE A 282 -10.93 -5.94 18.48
C PHE A 282 -11.91 -6.86 19.19
N ASP A 283 -13.17 -6.47 19.23
CA ASP A 283 -14.29 -7.28 19.68
C ASP A 283 -15.53 -6.78 18.92
N TRP A 284 -16.00 -7.57 17.99
CA TRP A 284 -17.15 -7.21 17.18
C TRP A 284 -18.38 -8.03 17.60
N LYS A 285 -19.38 -7.33 18.14
CA LYS A 285 -20.63 -7.95 18.56
C LYS A 285 -21.49 -8.25 17.35
N LEU A 286 -21.96 -9.50 17.25
CA LEU A 286 -22.91 -9.96 16.25
C LEU A 286 -24.22 -10.36 16.93
N GLU A 287 -25.24 -9.51 16.82
CA GLU A 287 -26.61 -9.85 17.17
C GLU A 287 -27.16 -10.91 16.18
N PRO A 288 -28.23 -11.66 16.51
CA PRO A 288 -28.92 -12.52 15.55
C PRO A 288 -29.26 -11.80 14.26
N GLY A 289 -28.81 -12.33 13.11
CA GLY A 289 -28.97 -11.74 11.78
C GLY A 289 -27.91 -10.70 11.40
N GLU A 290 -27.02 -10.27 12.30
CA GLU A 290 -25.90 -9.39 11.93
C GLU A 290 -24.77 -10.15 11.24
N GLU A 291 -24.00 -9.41 10.43
CA GLU A 291 -22.91 -9.95 9.62
C GLU A 291 -21.62 -9.13 9.79
N PHE A 292 -20.48 -9.76 9.53
CA PHE A 292 -19.19 -9.09 9.46
C PHE A 292 -18.39 -9.56 8.24
N GLN A 293 -17.79 -8.62 7.52
CA GLN A 293 -16.92 -8.85 6.38
C GLN A 293 -15.49 -8.43 6.71
N THR A 294 -14.52 -9.32 6.52
CA THR A 294 -13.09 -8.93 6.64
C THR A 294 -12.65 -8.07 5.47
N PRO A 295 -11.61 -7.22 5.64
CA PRO A 295 -10.88 -6.65 4.52
C PRO A 295 -10.35 -7.75 3.58
N GLU A 296 -9.98 -7.35 2.36
CA GLU A 296 -9.37 -8.26 1.40
C GLU A 296 -7.86 -8.37 1.64
N ALA A 297 -7.33 -9.60 1.58
CA ALA A 297 -5.91 -9.88 1.48
C ALA A 297 -5.57 -10.37 0.06
N VAL A 298 -4.44 -9.92 -0.48
CA VAL A 298 -3.92 -10.39 -1.77
C VAL A 298 -2.62 -11.13 -1.55
N MET A 299 -2.49 -12.31 -2.13
CA MET A 299 -1.26 -13.09 -2.14
C MET A 299 -0.77 -13.30 -3.57
N VAL A 300 0.55 -13.17 -3.77
CA VAL A 300 1.21 -13.25 -5.07
C VAL A 300 2.39 -14.21 -4.97
N TYR A 301 2.45 -15.18 -5.86
CA TYR A 301 3.56 -16.12 -5.99
C TYR A 301 4.50 -15.72 -7.12
N SER A 302 5.80 -15.94 -6.98
CA SER A 302 6.77 -15.84 -8.07
C SER A 302 7.93 -16.82 -7.86
N ASP A 303 8.35 -17.53 -8.91
CA ASP A 303 9.59 -18.30 -8.97
C ASP A 303 10.73 -17.53 -9.67
N GLN A 304 10.45 -16.26 -10.05
CA GLN A 304 11.37 -15.36 -10.76
C GLN A 304 11.81 -14.16 -9.91
N GLY A 305 11.77 -14.30 -8.59
CA GLY A 305 12.22 -13.31 -7.64
C GLY A 305 11.26 -12.16 -7.38
N LEU A 306 11.77 -11.16 -6.66
CA LEU A 306 11.00 -10.04 -6.12
C LEU A 306 10.45 -9.09 -7.21
N ASN A 307 11.19 -8.86 -8.30
CA ASN A 307 10.73 -7.96 -9.36
C ASN A 307 9.45 -8.48 -10.03
N LYS A 308 9.38 -9.78 -10.36
CA LYS A 308 8.18 -10.37 -10.96
C LYS A 308 6.99 -10.34 -10.00
N MET A 309 7.20 -10.62 -8.70
CA MET A 309 6.19 -10.46 -7.65
C MET A 309 5.68 -9.02 -7.60
N SER A 310 6.59 -8.04 -7.52
CA SER A 310 6.24 -6.62 -7.48
C SER A 310 5.45 -6.18 -8.72
N GLN A 311 5.87 -6.58 -9.91
CA GLN A 311 5.17 -6.26 -11.16
C GLN A 311 3.75 -6.84 -11.19
N THR A 312 3.53 -8.01 -10.57
CA THR A 312 2.19 -8.57 -10.43
C THR A 312 1.31 -7.69 -9.52
N PHE A 313 1.82 -7.25 -8.35
CA PHE A 313 1.13 -6.29 -7.49
C PHE A 313 0.91 -4.94 -8.21
N HIS A 314 1.93 -4.39 -8.88
CA HIS A 314 1.84 -3.12 -9.58
C HIS A 314 0.73 -3.12 -10.64
N ARG A 315 0.68 -4.16 -11.48
CA ARG A 315 -0.34 -4.29 -12.52
C ARG A 315 -1.73 -4.46 -11.93
N LEU A 316 -1.87 -5.32 -10.91
CA LEU A 316 -3.14 -5.53 -10.23
C LEU A 316 -3.62 -4.23 -9.55
N TYR A 317 -2.76 -3.56 -8.79
CA TYR A 317 -3.14 -2.37 -8.04
C TYR A 317 -3.37 -1.15 -8.93
N ALA A 318 -2.55 -0.95 -9.95
CA ALA A 318 -2.76 0.14 -10.89
C ALA A 318 -4.03 -0.02 -11.74
N LYS A 319 -4.46 -1.26 -12.05
CA LYS A 319 -5.56 -1.52 -12.99
C LYS A 319 -6.84 -2.05 -12.35
N ARG A 320 -6.74 -2.72 -11.19
CA ARG A 320 -7.87 -3.42 -10.54
C ARG A 320 -7.97 -3.17 -9.03
N LEU A 321 -7.29 -2.12 -8.53
CA LEU A 321 -7.51 -1.56 -7.20
C LEU A 321 -7.73 -0.05 -7.30
N ALA A 322 -6.75 0.72 -7.78
CA ALA A 322 -6.96 2.13 -8.12
C ALA A 322 -8.10 2.25 -9.14
N ARG A 323 -8.98 3.23 -8.96
CA ARG A 323 -10.21 3.36 -9.76
C ARG A 323 -10.46 4.81 -10.21
N GLY A 324 -11.54 4.99 -10.95
CA GLY A 324 -12.02 6.30 -11.35
C GLY A 324 -11.21 6.98 -12.46
N TYR A 325 -11.45 8.27 -12.62
CA TYR A 325 -10.92 9.09 -13.70
C TYR A 325 -9.40 9.06 -13.81
N TRP A 326 -8.71 9.03 -12.66
CA TRP A 326 -7.25 9.12 -12.59
C TRP A 326 -6.51 7.77 -12.69
N ARG A 327 -7.18 6.64 -12.70
CA ARG A 327 -6.55 5.31 -12.76
C ARG A 327 -5.52 5.19 -13.90
N ASP A 328 -5.91 5.56 -15.12
CA ASP A 328 -5.11 5.37 -16.34
C ASP A 328 -4.47 6.68 -16.86
N ARG A 329 -4.56 7.76 -16.08
CA ARG A 329 -4.07 9.07 -16.49
C ARG A 329 -2.75 9.42 -15.80
N PRO A 330 -1.75 9.90 -16.53
CA PRO A 330 -0.55 10.45 -15.93
C PRO A 330 -0.87 11.61 -14.99
N ARG A 331 -0.17 11.66 -13.86
CA ARG A 331 -0.38 12.71 -12.86
C ARG A 331 0.18 14.05 -13.36
N PRO A 332 -0.48 15.17 -13.01
CA PRO A 332 0.05 16.50 -13.34
C PRO A 332 1.34 16.77 -12.57
N ILE A 333 2.23 17.55 -13.19
CA ILE A 333 3.42 18.07 -12.51
C ILE A 333 2.96 19.21 -11.60
N LEU A 334 3.20 19.09 -10.30
CA LEU A 334 2.73 20.06 -9.32
C LEU A 334 3.85 20.87 -8.68
N ASN A 335 3.48 22.02 -8.10
CA ASN A 335 4.26 22.73 -7.10
C ASN A 335 3.43 22.93 -5.84
N ASN A 336 3.90 22.42 -4.72
CA ASN A 336 3.29 22.58 -3.40
C ASN A 336 4.00 23.73 -2.66
N ASN A 337 3.25 24.57 -1.93
CA ASN A 337 3.84 25.72 -1.22
C ASN A 337 4.37 25.38 0.18
N TRP A 338 4.18 24.16 0.73
CA TRP A 338 4.51 23.89 2.13
C TRP A 338 5.95 24.25 2.49
N GLU A 339 6.94 23.61 1.88
CA GLU A 339 8.35 23.94 2.16
C GLU A 339 8.77 25.33 1.66
N ALA A 340 7.98 25.99 0.81
CA ALA A 340 8.24 27.34 0.34
C ALA A 340 7.82 28.43 1.34
N THR A 341 6.75 28.20 2.12
CA THR A 341 6.15 29.27 2.95
C THR A 341 5.77 28.84 4.35
N TYR A 342 5.52 27.54 4.57
CA TYR A 342 4.81 27.04 5.74
C TYR A 342 3.54 27.88 6.00
N PHE A 343 3.29 28.34 7.22
CA PHE A 343 2.14 29.18 7.57
C PHE A 343 2.31 30.67 7.18
N ASN A 344 3.46 31.09 6.69
CA ASN A 344 3.73 32.50 6.37
C ASN A 344 3.47 32.84 4.90
N PHE A 345 2.21 33.04 4.55
CA PHE A 345 1.81 33.41 3.19
C PHE A 345 0.62 34.39 3.18
N THR A 346 0.50 35.09 2.06
CA THR A 346 -0.66 35.89 1.65
C THR A 346 -1.13 35.42 0.28
N GLU A 347 -2.35 35.79 -0.12
CA GLU A 347 -2.89 35.46 -1.42
C GLU A 347 -1.96 35.91 -2.56
N ASP A 348 -1.43 37.14 -2.48
CA ASP A 348 -0.54 37.67 -3.52
C ASP A 348 0.80 36.90 -3.61
N ARG A 349 1.36 36.47 -2.46
CA ARG A 349 2.56 35.61 -2.48
C ARG A 349 2.29 34.27 -3.13
N LEU A 350 1.16 33.64 -2.83
CA LEU A 350 0.75 32.38 -3.47
C LEU A 350 0.63 32.54 -4.99
N VAL A 351 -0.01 33.62 -5.44
CA VAL A 351 -0.15 33.95 -6.86
C VAL A 351 1.22 34.18 -7.53
N GLN A 352 2.18 34.82 -6.85
CA GLN A 352 3.54 34.98 -7.36
C GLN A 352 4.26 33.64 -7.52
N ILE A 353 4.17 32.75 -6.53
CA ILE A 353 4.76 31.38 -6.61
C ILE A 353 4.10 30.60 -7.75
N ALA A 354 2.77 30.61 -7.86
CA ALA A 354 2.03 29.95 -8.92
C ALA A 354 2.38 30.49 -10.32
N SER A 355 2.56 31.82 -10.44
CA SER A 355 3.00 32.46 -11.69
C SER A 355 4.37 31.99 -12.14
N LYS A 356 5.33 31.90 -11.23
CA LYS A 356 6.68 31.39 -11.52
C LYS A 356 6.64 29.89 -11.87
N ALA A 357 5.85 29.11 -11.14
CA ALA A 357 5.64 27.71 -11.43
C ALA A 357 5.06 27.50 -12.84
N LYS A 358 4.08 28.32 -13.24
CA LYS A 358 3.54 28.32 -14.59
C LYS A 358 4.57 28.67 -15.65
N GLU A 359 5.39 29.70 -15.42
CA GLU A 359 6.50 30.09 -16.32
C GLU A 359 7.45 28.89 -16.57
N CYS A 360 7.72 28.11 -15.55
CA CYS A 360 8.56 26.90 -15.64
C CYS A 360 7.84 25.71 -16.34
N GLY A 361 6.53 25.77 -16.49
CA GLY A 361 5.74 24.71 -17.15
C GLY A 361 5.04 23.76 -16.21
N VAL A 362 4.96 24.05 -14.90
CA VAL A 362 4.16 23.32 -13.89
C VAL A 362 2.67 23.36 -14.28
N GLU A 363 1.94 22.31 -13.98
CA GLU A 363 0.55 22.11 -14.41
C GLU A 363 -0.47 22.28 -13.27
N LEU A 364 -0.03 22.18 -12.02
CA LEU A 364 -0.88 22.22 -10.83
C LEU A 364 -0.15 22.96 -9.69
N PHE A 365 -0.82 23.92 -9.07
CA PHE A 365 -0.36 24.58 -7.85
C PHE A 365 -1.20 24.10 -6.67
N VAL A 366 -0.57 23.66 -5.59
CA VAL A 366 -1.24 23.12 -4.39
C VAL A 366 -1.01 24.04 -3.21
N LEU A 367 -2.12 24.55 -2.64
CA LEU A 367 -2.11 25.28 -1.38
C LEU A 367 -2.22 24.27 -0.23
N ASP A 368 -1.16 24.17 0.56
CA ASP A 368 -1.03 23.29 1.72
C ASP A 368 -1.66 23.90 2.99
N ASP A 369 -1.35 23.40 4.20
CA ASP A 369 -1.91 23.80 5.49
C ASP A 369 -1.82 25.32 5.74
N GLY A 370 -2.79 25.88 6.50
CA GLY A 370 -2.77 27.27 6.98
C GLY A 370 -3.76 28.22 6.29
N TRP A 371 -4.61 27.75 5.39
CA TRP A 371 -5.52 28.62 4.63
C TRP A 371 -6.85 28.94 5.33
N PHE A 372 -7.18 28.24 6.42
CA PHE A 372 -8.51 28.24 7.06
C PHE A 372 -8.50 28.75 8.50
N GLY A 373 -9.65 29.18 9.02
CA GLY A 373 -9.88 29.56 10.40
C GLY A 373 -8.80 30.51 10.98
N GLN A 374 -8.41 30.27 12.22
CA GLN A 374 -7.29 30.95 12.89
C GLN A 374 -5.98 30.13 12.81
N ARG A 375 -5.79 29.37 11.72
CA ARG A 375 -4.65 28.49 11.48
C ARG A 375 -3.36 29.24 11.17
N ASN A 376 -2.83 29.97 12.18
CA ASN A 376 -1.56 30.71 12.05
C ASN A 376 -0.33 29.84 12.37
N ASP A 377 -0.58 28.75 13.08
CA ASP A 377 0.34 27.67 13.44
C ASP A 377 -0.47 26.38 13.65
N ASP A 378 0.11 25.32 14.21
CA ASP A 378 -0.56 24.05 14.44
C ASP A 378 -1.41 23.98 15.74
N HIS A 379 -1.57 25.09 16.48
CA HIS A 379 -2.28 25.12 17.77
C HIS A 379 -3.80 25.33 17.63
N ALA A 380 -4.25 25.95 16.54
CA ALA A 380 -5.64 26.39 16.39
C ALA A 380 -6.22 26.11 14.99
N GLY A 381 -7.53 26.25 14.87
CA GLY A 381 -8.28 26.33 13.62
C GLY A 381 -8.61 25.01 12.95
N LEU A 382 -7.99 23.90 13.32
CA LEU A 382 -8.23 22.61 12.66
C LEU A 382 -9.66 22.12 12.97
N GLY A 383 -10.42 21.86 11.91
CA GLY A 383 -11.86 21.59 11.95
C GLY A 383 -12.73 22.73 11.40
N ASP A 384 -12.18 23.94 11.31
CA ASP A 384 -12.89 25.16 10.85
C ASP A 384 -12.56 25.40 9.36
N TRP A 385 -13.15 24.64 8.47
CA TRP A 385 -12.86 24.64 7.02
C TRP A 385 -13.46 25.86 6.31
N VAL A 386 -13.11 27.07 6.79
CA VAL A 386 -13.52 28.36 6.23
C VAL A 386 -12.27 29.19 5.97
N ALA A 387 -12.11 29.73 4.75
CA ALA A 387 -10.94 30.51 4.38
C ALA A 387 -10.66 31.66 5.36
N ASN A 388 -9.42 31.82 5.78
CA ASN A 388 -9.01 32.95 6.61
C ASN A 388 -9.03 34.24 5.77
N PRO A 389 -9.88 35.24 6.08
CA PRO A 389 -10.05 36.45 5.26
C PRO A 389 -8.86 37.38 5.28
N GLU A 390 -8.00 37.31 6.32
CA GLU A 390 -6.77 38.11 6.38
C GLU A 390 -5.71 37.60 5.40
N ARG A 391 -5.62 36.30 5.21
CA ARG A 391 -4.67 35.67 4.29
C ARG A 391 -5.20 35.56 2.87
N LEU A 392 -6.48 35.23 2.75
CA LEU A 392 -7.19 34.98 1.49
C LEU A 392 -8.43 35.88 1.40
N PRO A 393 -8.26 37.17 1.12
CA PRO A 393 -9.37 38.13 1.12
C PRO A 393 -10.45 37.83 0.07
N ASN A 394 -10.10 37.07 -1.00
CA ASN A 394 -11.05 36.61 -2.02
C ASN A 394 -11.54 35.17 -1.78
N GLY A 395 -11.18 34.57 -0.66
CA GLY A 395 -11.51 33.18 -0.32
C GLY A 395 -10.87 32.17 -1.28
N ILE A 396 -11.21 30.88 -1.07
CA ILE A 396 -10.70 29.80 -1.95
C ILE A 396 -11.21 29.96 -3.38
N LYS A 397 -12.46 30.37 -3.54
CA LYS A 397 -13.04 30.61 -4.89
C LYS A 397 -12.23 31.64 -5.67
N GLY A 398 -12.01 32.82 -5.09
CA GLY A 398 -11.27 33.90 -5.77
C GLY A 398 -9.81 33.53 -6.06
N LEU A 399 -9.14 32.89 -5.11
CA LEU A 399 -7.76 32.39 -5.34
C LEU A 399 -7.70 31.33 -6.46
N SER A 400 -8.61 30.33 -6.45
CA SER A 400 -8.64 29.30 -7.47
C SER A 400 -8.91 29.88 -8.87
N GLU A 401 -9.80 30.87 -8.98
CA GLU A 401 -10.11 31.56 -10.24
C GLU A 401 -8.87 32.35 -10.74
N ARG A 402 -8.12 33.04 -9.86
CA ARG A 402 -6.89 33.75 -10.21
C ARG A 402 -5.82 32.79 -10.75
N ILE A 403 -5.65 31.63 -10.10
CA ILE A 403 -4.66 30.63 -10.50
C ILE A 403 -5.05 29.98 -11.82
N GLU A 404 -6.31 29.58 -12.00
CA GLU A 404 -6.78 29.01 -13.26
C GLU A 404 -6.72 29.99 -14.45
N ALA A 405 -6.96 31.27 -14.20
CA ALA A 405 -6.80 32.29 -15.21
C ALA A 405 -5.38 32.37 -15.80
N MET A 406 -4.36 31.90 -15.06
CA MET A 406 -2.98 31.74 -15.56
C MET A 406 -2.78 30.44 -16.38
N GLY A 407 -3.80 29.58 -16.48
CA GLY A 407 -3.73 28.28 -17.17
C GLY A 407 -2.97 27.21 -16.39
N ILE A 408 -3.04 27.23 -15.08
CA ILE A 408 -2.52 26.22 -14.15
C ILE A 408 -3.67 25.76 -13.24
N LYS A 409 -3.74 24.46 -12.92
CA LYS A 409 -4.78 23.92 -12.04
C LYS A 409 -4.51 24.28 -10.59
N PHE A 410 -5.56 24.24 -9.77
CA PHE A 410 -5.47 24.52 -8.33
C PHE A 410 -5.79 23.28 -7.49
N GLY A 411 -5.00 23.05 -6.45
CA GLY A 411 -5.16 22.01 -5.44
C GLY A 411 -5.22 22.58 -4.03
N LEU A 412 -5.83 21.81 -3.10
CA LEU A 412 -6.07 22.23 -1.74
C LEU A 412 -5.78 21.09 -0.74
N TRP A 413 -5.22 21.45 0.40
CA TRP A 413 -4.95 20.54 1.52
C TRP A 413 -6.12 20.52 2.51
N PHE A 414 -6.42 19.33 3.05
CA PHE A 414 -7.34 19.10 4.16
C PHE A 414 -6.78 18.08 5.14
N GLU A 415 -7.12 18.24 6.42
CA GLU A 415 -6.94 17.23 7.47
C GLU A 415 -8.28 17.00 8.19
N PRO A 416 -9.23 16.32 7.52
CA PRO A 416 -10.63 16.34 7.89
C PRO A 416 -10.99 15.49 9.12
N GLU A 417 -10.07 14.61 9.54
CA GLU A 417 -10.26 13.68 10.64
C GLU A 417 -9.84 14.24 12.00
N MET A 418 -9.34 15.49 12.03
CA MET A 418 -8.74 16.10 13.22
C MET A 418 -9.40 17.42 13.59
N THR A 419 -9.28 17.78 14.87
CA THR A 419 -9.68 19.09 15.38
C THR A 419 -8.69 19.60 16.41
N ASN A 420 -8.57 20.93 16.58
CA ASN A 420 -7.91 21.55 17.72
C ASN A 420 -8.94 21.90 18.79
N LYS A 421 -8.53 21.98 20.07
CA LYS A 421 -9.39 22.56 21.12
C LYS A 421 -9.73 24.01 20.85
N ASP A 422 -8.80 24.75 20.28
CA ASP A 422 -9.02 26.11 19.80
C ASP A 422 -9.53 26.07 18.33
N SER A 423 -10.77 25.61 18.18
CA SER A 423 -11.56 25.65 16.95
C SER A 423 -13.04 25.87 17.31
N ASP A 424 -13.80 26.40 16.37
CA ASP A 424 -15.25 26.58 16.51
C ASP A 424 -15.95 25.23 16.53
N LEU A 425 -15.45 24.26 15.73
CA LEU A 425 -15.94 22.88 15.72
C LEU A 425 -15.87 22.26 17.13
N TYR A 426 -14.70 22.30 17.77
CA TYR A 426 -14.54 21.72 19.11
C TYR A 426 -15.41 22.45 20.15
N ARG A 427 -15.52 23.78 20.09
CA ARG A 427 -16.39 24.54 20.99
C ARG A 427 -17.87 24.19 20.86
N ALA A 428 -18.31 23.90 19.63
CA ALA A 428 -19.68 23.48 19.35
C ALA A 428 -19.94 22.01 19.72
N HIS A 429 -18.97 21.14 19.53
CA HIS A 429 -19.11 19.67 19.66
C HIS A 429 -17.90 19.04 20.37
N PRO A 430 -17.68 19.32 21.67
CA PRO A 430 -16.54 18.77 22.41
C PRO A 430 -16.62 17.25 22.61
N ASP A 431 -17.80 16.66 22.43
CA ASP A 431 -18.07 15.21 22.48
C ASP A 431 -17.78 14.46 21.18
N TRP A 432 -17.38 15.17 20.11
CA TRP A 432 -17.09 14.56 18.83
C TRP A 432 -15.65 14.01 18.70
N ILE A 433 -14.81 14.19 19.71
CA ILE A 433 -13.49 13.57 19.75
C ILE A 433 -13.51 12.17 20.36
N LEU A 434 -12.62 11.29 19.91
CA LEU A 434 -12.38 10.00 20.55
C LEU A 434 -11.71 10.22 21.90
N HIS A 435 -12.39 9.93 23.00
CA HIS A 435 -11.85 10.02 24.36
C HIS A 435 -12.78 9.36 25.39
N THR A 436 -12.23 8.92 26.51
CA THR A 436 -13.00 8.41 27.64
C THR A 436 -13.44 9.57 28.54
N PRO A 437 -14.74 9.77 28.81
CA PRO A 437 -15.23 10.80 29.72
C PRO A 437 -14.58 10.72 31.11
N GLY A 438 -14.25 11.88 31.67
CA GLY A 438 -13.61 11.99 32.98
C GLY A 438 -12.08 11.71 32.97
N ARG A 439 -11.49 11.41 31.82
CA ARG A 439 -10.04 11.34 31.63
C ARG A 439 -9.55 12.45 30.72
N ASN A 440 -8.29 12.86 30.87
CA ASN A 440 -7.68 13.78 29.91
C ASN A 440 -7.48 13.06 28.56
N ALA A 441 -7.94 13.71 27.48
CA ALA A 441 -7.58 13.29 26.14
C ALA A 441 -6.14 13.71 25.85
N SER A 442 -5.31 12.78 25.34
CA SER A 442 -3.99 13.12 24.85
C SER A 442 -4.05 13.77 23.47
N HIS A 443 -3.05 14.55 23.13
CA HIS A 443 -2.95 15.20 21.84
C HIS A 443 -1.60 14.89 21.16
N GLY A 444 -1.57 14.91 19.85
CA GLY A 444 -0.35 14.97 19.02
C GLY A 444 -0.43 16.23 18.16
N ARG A 445 0.61 17.06 18.10
CA ARG A 445 0.59 18.36 17.39
C ARG A 445 -0.61 19.25 17.77
N TYR A 446 -1.02 19.25 19.05
CA TYR A 446 -2.22 19.95 19.55
C TYR A 446 -3.55 19.49 18.92
N GLN A 447 -3.57 18.35 18.24
CA GLN A 447 -4.72 17.79 17.54
C GLN A 447 -5.41 16.69 18.34
N TYR A 448 -6.72 16.56 18.13
CA TYR A 448 -7.60 15.52 18.66
C TYR A 448 -8.32 14.83 17.49
N VAL A 449 -8.51 13.52 17.59
CA VAL A 449 -9.15 12.73 16.54
C VAL A 449 -10.66 12.83 16.65
N LEU A 450 -11.33 13.21 15.58
CA LEU A 450 -12.78 13.19 15.47
C LEU A 450 -13.29 11.74 15.43
N ASP A 451 -14.45 11.51 16.04
CA ASP A 451 -15.08 10.18 16.09
C ASP A 451 -15.80 9.83 14.78
N PHE A 452 -15.06 9.34 13.80
CA PHE A 452 -15.61 8.90 12.51
C PHE A 452 -16.42 7.60 12.59
N SER A 453 -16.56 6.97 13.76
CA SER A 453 -17.56 5.93 13.96
C SER A 453 -19.00 6.49 13.99
N ARG A 454 -19.14 7.82 14.14
CA ARG A 454 -20.41 8.56 14.19
C ARG A 454 -20.76 9.12 12.80
N LYS A 455 -21.94 8.77 12.32
CA LYS A 455 -22.42 9.22 10.99
C LYS A 455 -22.57 10.73 10.90
N GLU A 456 -23.02 11.40 11.97
CA GLU A 456 -23.19 12.85 12.00
C GLU A 456 -21.85 13.61 11.89
N VAL A 457 -20.76 13.04 12.39
CA VAL A 457 -19.42 13.63 12.22
C VAL A 457 -18.97 13.52 10.77
N VAL A 458 -19.12 12.35 10.18
CA VAL A 458 -18.79 12.10 8.76
C VAL A 458 -19.65 13.02 7.86
N GLU A 459 -20.94 13.15 8.15
CA GLU A 459 -21.85 14.04 7.40
C GLU A 459 -21.41 15.50 7.44
N TYR A 460 -21.11 16.01 8.63
CA TYR A 460 -20.65 17.39 8.80
C TYR A 460 -19.40 17.68 7.97
N ILE A 461 -18.39 16.81 8.05
CA ILE A 461 -17.14 16.98 7.32
C ILE A 461 -17.39 16.87 5.80
N TYR A 462 -18.24 15.93 5.38
CA TYR A 462 -18.64 15.81 3.96
C TYR A 462 -19.27 17.11 3.44
N GLU A 463 -20.26 17.67 4.14
CA GLU A 463 -20.92 18.90 3.75
C GLU A 463 -19.94 20.07 3.62
N MET A 464 -19.00 20.21 4.55
CA MET A 464 -17.99 21.26 4.52
C MET A 464 -17.05 21.13 3.30
N MET A 465 -16.54 19.93 3.05
CA MET A 465 -15.64 19.68 1.91
C MET A 465 -16.38 19.79 0.58
N ALA A 466 -17.55 19.17 0.44
CA ALA A 466 -18.37 19.21 -0.78
C ALA A 466 -18.77 20.64 -1.16
N LYS A 467 -19.10 21.48 -0.18
CA LYS A 467 -19.38 22.89 -0.41
C LYS A 467 -18.19 23.61 -1.05
N ILE A 468 -16.98 23.47 -0.51
CA ILE A 468 -15.77 24.09 -1.07
C ILE A 468 -15.50 23.59 -2.49
N LEU A 469 -15.60 22.27 -2.72
CA LEU A 469 -15.39 21.66 -4.04
C LEU A 469 -16.42 22.11 -5.07
N SER A 470 -17.66 22.40 -4.64
CA SER A 470 -18.73 22.89 -5.52
C SER A 470 -18.59 24.38 -5.86
N GLU A 471 -18.05 25.18 -4.94
CA GLU A 471 -17.96 26.64 -5.08
C GLU A 471 -16.65 27.10 -5.74
N ALA A 472 -15.56 26.34 -5.59
CA ALA A 472 -14.22 26.69 -6.05
C ALA A 472 -13.70 25.70 -7.10
N LYS A 473 -12.76 26.16 -7.94
CA LYS A 473 -12.16 25.34 -9.00
C LYS A 473 -10.99 24.51 -8.46
N VAL A 474 -11.32 23.50 -7.67
CA VAL A 474 -10.34 22.59 -7.07
C VAL A 474 -10.22 21.34 -7.93
N SER A 475 -9.03 21.02 -8.39
CA SER A 475 -8.71 19.84 -9.24
C SER A 475 -7.94 18.77 -8.49
N TYR A 476 -7.49 19.05 -7.27
CA TYR A 476 -6.63 18.17 -6.47
C TYR A 476 -6.85 18.40 -4.98
N ILE A 477 -6.91 17.32 -4.23
CA ILE A 477 -6.97 17.33 -2.77
C ILE A 477 -5.79 16.55 -2.21
N LYS A 478 -4.99 17.18 -1.32
CA LYS A 478 -4.07 16.50 -0.44
C LYS A 478 -4.80 16.27 0.90
N TRP A 479 -5.14 15.01 1.17
CA TRP A 479 -5.83 14.61 2.39
C TRP A 479 -4.85 14.08 3.41
N ASP A 480 -4.67 14.80 4.51
CA ASP A 480 -3.70 14.50 5.54
C ASP A 480 -4.34 13.93 6.82
N MET A 481 -3.52 13.28 7.65
CA MET A 481 -3.85 12.79 8.98
C MET A 481 -2.58 12.79 9.84
N ASN A 482 -2.37 13.82 10.65
CA ASN A 482 -1.08 14.05 11.31
C ASN A 482 -0.97 13.51 12.75
N ARG A 483 -1.87 12.63 13.15
CA ARG A 483 -1.72 11.91 14.42
C ARG A 483 -2.40 10.54 14.41
N SER A 484 -1.84 9.61 15.18
CA SER A 484 -2.43 8.31 15.45
C SER A 484 -3.53 8.41 16.52
N ILE A 485 -4.43 7.43 16.56
CA ILE A 485 -5.45 7.28 17.62
C ILE A 485 -4.78 6.67 18.84
N THR A 486 -4.90 7.32 19.97
CA THR A 486 -4.37 6.89 21.27
C THR A 486 -5.47 6.31 22.18
N GLU A 487 -6.37 7.12 22.67
CA GLU A 487 -7.52 6.71 23.47
C GLU A 487 -8.72 6.43 22.58
N CYS A 488 -8.86 5.19 22.12
CA CYS A 488 -9.95 4.79 21.22
C CYS A 488 -11.19 4.42 22.03
N TYR A 489 -12.05 5.41 22.27
CA TYR A 489 -13.34 5.24 22.92
C TYR A 489 -14.35 6.22 22.29
N SER A 490 -15.52 5.71 21.90
CA SER A 490 -16.63 6.52 21.38
C SER A 490 -17.72 6.65 22.43
N VAL A 491 -18.08 7.89 22.75
CA VAL A 491 -19.21 8.17 23.68
C VAL A 491 -20.58 7.83 23.06
N ALA A 492 -20.62 7.61 21.74
CA ALA A 492 -21.84 7.26 21.02
C ALA A 492 -22.15 5.75 21.00
N LEU A 493 -21.16 4.91 21.32
CA LEU A 493 -21.33 3.45 21.32
C LEU A 493 -21.52 2.90 22.73
N PRO A 494 -22.36 1.86 22.90
CA PRO A 494 -22.51 1.18 24.18
C PRO A 494 -21.23 0.42 24.57
N ALA A 495 -21.14 0.03 25.85
CA ALA A 495 -19.93 -0.57 26.42
C ALA A 495 -19.50 -1.87 25.70
N ASP A 496 -20.46 -2.67 25.26
CA ASP A 496 -20.26 -3.95 24.59
C ASP A 496 -19.94 -3.85 23.09
N ARG A 497 -19.82 -2.61 22.55
CA ARG A 497 -19.39 -2.34 21.17
C ARG A 497 -18.13 -1.44 21.10
N GLN A 498 -17.47 -1.21 22.22
CA GLN A 498 -16.26 -0.38 22.22
C GLN A 498 -15.06 -1.03 21.49
N GLY A 499 -15.02 -2.34 21.42
CA GLY A 499 -14.04 -3.09 20.61
C GLY A 499 -14.21 -2.91 19.09
N GLU A 500 -15.31 -2.28 18.64
CA GLU A 500 -15.61 -2.01 17.23
C GLU A 500 -15.08 -0.65 16.75
N VAL A 501 -14.71 0.26 17.65
CA VAL A 501 -14.48 1.69 17.36
C VAL A 501 -13.38 1.88 16.33
N PHE A 502 -12.25 1.20 16.43
CA PHE A 502 -11.16 1.30 15.45
C PHE A 502 -11.60 0.95 14.03
N HIS A 503 -12.34 -0.15 13.88
CA HIS A 503 -12.81 -0.58 12.57
C HIS A 503 -13.92 0.34 12.06
N ARG A 504 -14.87 0.73 12.90
CA ARG A 504 -15.94 1.66 12.55
C ARG A 504 -15.40 3.03 12.13
N TYR A 505 -14.33 3.50 12.77
CA TYR A 505 -13.64 4.73 12.37
C TYR A 505 -13.14 4.64 10.91
N ILE A 506 -12.46 3.57 10.58
CA ILE A 506 -11.96 3.34 9.20
C ILE A 506 -13.10 3.22 8.19
N LEU A 507 -14.21 2.56 8.55
CA LEU A 507 -15.41 2.51 7.69
C LEU A 507 -15.99 3.92 7.45
N GLY A 508 -15.96 4.81 8.45
CA GLY A 508 -16.34 6.22 8.31
C GLY A 508 -15.41 7.00 7.39
N VAL A 509 -14.10 6.76 7.47
CA VAL A 509 -13.12 7.35 6.53
C VAL A 509 -13.39 6.89 5.10
N TYR A 510 -13.65 5.60 4.91
CA TYR A 510 -13.97 5.04 3.58
C TYR A 510 -15.30 5.58 3.03
N ASP A 511 -16.32 5.76 3.88
CA ASP A 511 -17.60 6.36 3.47
C ASP A 511 -17.41 7.80 2.96
N LEU A 512 -16.63 8.60 3.68
CA LEU A 512 -16.33 9.97 3.27
C LEU A 512 -15.56 10.03 1.94
N TYR A 513 -14.55 9.19 1.77
CA TYR A 513 -13.81 9.08 0.50
C TYR A 513 -14.72 8.62 -0.65
N GLU A 514 -15.56 7.59 -0.42
CA GLU A 514 -16.48 7.06 -1.43
C GLU A 514 -17.42 8.15 -1.95
N ARG A 515 -18.00 8.92 -1.02
CA ARG A 515 -18.93 10.01 -1.36
C ARG A 515 -18.24 11.12 -2.14
N LEU A 516 -17.10 11.62 -1.65
CA LEU A 516 -16.37 12.70 -2.30
C LEU A 516 -15.82 12.29 -3.68
N THR A 517 -15.24 11.10 -3.81
CA THR A 517 -14.71 10.64 -5.11
C THR A 517 -15.82 10.31 -6.12
N SER A 518 -17.02 9.95 -5.66
CA SER A 518 -18.18 9.71 -6.51
C SER A 518 -18.80 11.02 -6.99
N GLU A 519 -18.91 12.03 -6.14
CA GLU A 519 -19.48 13.33 -6.49
C GLU A 519 -18.52 14.20 -7.31
N PHE A 520 -17.20 14.11 -7.00
CA PHE A 520 -16.16 14.89 -7.68
C PHE A 520 -15.12 13.99 -8.38
N PRO A 521 -15.54 13.20 -9.40
CA PRO A 521 -14.69 12.13 -9.97
C PRO A 521 -13.43 12.64 -10.69
N GLU A 522 -13.39 13.90 -11.13
CA GLU A 522 -12.23 14.50 -11.78
C GLU A 522 -11.21 15.10 -10.81
N VAL A 523 -11.55 15.25 -9.54
CA VAL A 523 -10.61 15.70 -8.51
C VAL A 523 -9.62 14.57 -8.20
N LEU A 524 -8.34 14.87 -8.30
CA LEU A 524 -7.28 13.94 -7.92
C LEU A 524 -7.06 14.00 -6.41
N PHE A 525 -7.35 12.91 -5.72
CA PHE A 525 -7.05 12.77 -4.29
C PHE A 525 -5.65 12.17 -4.10
N GLU A 526 -4.86 12.78 -3.24
CA GLU A 526 -3.62 12.25 -2.70
C GLU A 526 -3.81 11.97 -1.21
N SER A 527 -3.59 10.72 -0.78
CA SER A 527 -3.58 10.40 0.64
C SER A 527 -2.24 10.79 1.27
N CYS A 528 -2.29 11.43 2.43
CA CYS A 528 -1.16 11.75 3.27
C CYS A 528 -1.48 11.36 4.72
N SER A 529 -0.49 11.05 5.51
CA SER A 529 -0.62 10.88 6.96
C SER A 529 0.75 11.14 7.59
N SER A 530 1.07 12.41 7.81
CA SER A 530 2.45 12.83 8.08
C SER A 530 3.42 12.11 7.12
N GLY A 531 3.26 12.31 5.83
CA GLY A 531 3.91 11.48 4.82
C GLY A 531 3.26 10.10 4.66
N GLY A 532 4.04 9.05 4.81
CA GLY A 532 3.65 7.68 4.50
C GLY A 532 2.98 6.88 5.61
N GLY A 533 2.42 7.51 6.65
CA GLY A 533 1.83 6.82 7.79
C GLY A 533 0.53 6.06 7.50
N ARG A 534 -0.05 6.30 6.32
CA ARG A 534 -1.23 5.58 5.82
C ARG A 534 -1.11 5.33 4.30
N PHE A 535 0.12 5.04 3.87
CA PHE A 535 0.40 4.64 2.49
C PHE A 535 0.15 3.14 2.36
N ASP A 536 -1.08 2.77 2.04
CA ASP A 536 -1.56 1.39 2.03
C ASP A 536 -2.54 1.14 0.87
N PRO A 537 -2.87 -0.13 0.56
CA PRO A 537 -3.75 -0.44 -0.56
C PRO A 537 -5.21 -0.01 -0.32
N GLY A 538 -5.64 0.14 0.94
CA GLY A 538 -6.98 0.65 1.25
C GLY A 538 -7.15 2.08 0.79
N MET A 539 -6.16 2.95 1.05
CA MET A 539 -6.16 4.33 0.54
C MET A 539 -6.02 4.37 -0.98
N LEU A 540 -5.19 3.50 -1.57
CA LEU A 540 -4.96 3.48 -3.03
C LEU A 540 -6.25 3.22 -3.83
N TYR A 541 -7.23 2.54 -3.25
CA TYR A 541 -8.54 2.32 -3.86
C TYR A 541 -9.30 3.62 -4.15
N TYR A 542 -9.19 4.61 -3.25
CA TYR A 542 -9.86 5.91 -3.34
C TYR A 542 -8.95 7.01 -3.90
N ALA A 543 -7.72 7.08 -3.40
CA ALA A 543 -6.71 8.05 -3.76
C ALA A 543 -5.62 7.34 -4.59
N PRO A 544 -5.59 7.49 -5.92
CA PRO A 544 -4.70 6.71 -6.79
C PRO A 544 -3.22 7.11 -6.68
N GLN A 545 -2.89 8.02 -5.77
CA GLN A 545 -1.55 8.35 -5.31
C GLN A 545 -1.54 8.71 -3.84
N GLY A 546 -0.37 8.60 -3.19
CA GLY A 546 -0.13 9.02 -1.82
C GLY A 546 1.17 9.77 -1.67
N TRP A 547 1.25 10.68 -0.68
CA TRP A 547 2.50 11.30 -0.28
C TRP A 547 3.39 10.23 0.37
N THR A 548 4.48 9.91 -0.29
CA THR A 548 5.29 8.73 0.04
C THR A 548 6.01 8.88 1.39
N SER A 549 6.49 10.09 1.69
CA SER A 549 7.17 10.44 2.93
C SER A 549 7.30 11.96 3.04
N ASP A 550 7.25 12.48 4.28
CA ASP A 550 7.61 13.88 4.56
C ASP A 550 9.12 14.15 4.39
N ASP A 551 9.93 13.09 4.38
CA ASP A 551 11.32 13.25 3.99
C ASP A 551 11.42 13.45 2.48
N SER A 552 11.68 14.68 2.08
CA SER A 552 11.84 15.10 0.69
C SER A 552 13.29 15.04 0.19
N ASP A 553 14.25 14.60 1.06
CA ASP A 553 15.66 14.44 0.67
C ASP A 553 15.83 13.31 -0.36
N ALA A 554 16.45 13.63 -1.49
CA ALA A 554 16.64 12.68 -2.59
C ALA A 554 17.36 11.39 -2.18
N ILE A 555 18.32 11.45 -1.26
CA ILE A 555 19.13 10.30 -0.85
C ILE A 555 18.34 9.35 0.06
N GLU A 556 17.57 9.89 1.01
CA GLU A 556 16.66 9.08 1.83
C GLU A 556 15.50 8.50 0.99
N ARG A 557 15.01 9.26 0.00
CA ARG A 557 13.99 8.79 -0.95
C ARG A 557 14.42 7.58 -1.77
N LEU A 558 15.71 7.38 -2.04
CA LEU A 558 16.20 6.15 -2.67
C LEU A 558 15.79 4.91 -1.87
N LYS A 559 15.92 4.94 -0.54
CA LYS A 559 15.53 3.83 0.35
C LYS A 559 14.01 3.70 0.48
N ILE A 560 13.32 4.83 0.69
CA ILE A 560 11.88 4.88 0.88
C ILE A 560 11.14 4.42 -0.39
N GLN A 561 11.52 4.93 -1.56
CA GLN A 561 10.89 4.56 -2.83
C GLN A 561 11.24 3.13 -3.26
N TYR A 562 12.46 2.66 -2.98
CA TYR A 562 12.83 1.27 -3.20
C TYR A 562 11.92 0.31 -2.41
N GLY A 563 11.78 0.52 -1.11
CA GLY A 563 10.91 -0.30 -0.26
C GLY A 563 9.44 -0.21 -0.69
N THR A 564 8.96 1.00 -0.98
CA THR A 564 7.60 1.23 -1.46
C THR A 564 7.31 0.45 -2.75
N SER A 565 8.26 0.42 -3.68
CA SER A 565 8.13 -0.29 -4.96
C SER A 565 8.04 -1.82 -4.86
N LEU A 566 8.25 -2.42 -3.68
CA LEU A 566 8.05 -3.86 -3.50
C LEU A 566 6.57 -4.27 -3.66
N CYS A 567 5.65 -3.39 -3.30
CA CYS A 567 4.21 -3.63 -3.41
C CYS A 567 3.49 -2.64 -4.34
N TYR A 568 3.86 -1.35 -4.30
CA TYR A 568 3.08 -0.27 -4.89
C TYR A 568 3.61 0.19 -6.24
N PRO A 569 2.70 0.47 -7.22
CA PRO A 569 3.10 0.98 -8.53
C PRO A 569 3.69 2.40 -8.43
N ILE A 570 4.61 2.72 -9.34
CA ILE A 570 5.26 4.05 -9.39
C ILE A 570 4.24 5.19 -9.53
N SER A 571 3.12 4.97 -10.22
CA SER A 571 2.04 5.95 -10.37
C SER A 571 1.36 6.35 -9.06
N SER A 572 1.59 5.62 -7.97
CA SER A 572 1.02 5.91 -6.65
C SER A 572 1.96 6.69 -5.72
N MET A 573 3.23 6.85 -6.09
CA MET A 573 4.25 7.41 -5.20
C MET A 573 4.49 8.90 -5.45
N GLY A 574 4.01 9.78 -4.56
CA GLY A 574 4.35 11.21 -4.57
C GLY A 574 5.86 11.42 -4.36
N SER A 575 6.50 12.14 -5.30
CA SER A 575 7.94 12.37 -5.27
C SER A 575 8.27 13.75 -5.82
N HIS A 576 8.83 14.63 -4.97
CA HIS A 576 9.06 16.04 -5.30
C HIS A 576 10.54 16.43 -5.19
N VAL A 577 10.92 17.42 -5.98
CA VAL A 577 12.17 18.15 -5.86
C VAL A 577 12.04 19.13 -4.72
N SER A 578 12.84 18.95 -3.67
CA SER A 578 12.82 19.76 -2.45
C SER A 578 13.79 20.93 -2.49
N VAL A 579 13.65 21.82 -1.51
CA VAL A 579 14.60 22.90 -1.20
C VAL A 579 15.94 22.33 -0.70
N ILE A 580 17.00 23.11 -0.77
CA ILE A 580 18.31 22.86 -0.13
C ILE A 580 18.76 24.05 0.71
N PRO A 581 19.35 23.81 1.91
CA PRO A 581 19.49 22.52 2.57
C PRO A 581 18.13 21.88 2.80
N ASN A 582 18.04 20.55 2.65
CA ASN A 582 16.79 19.82 2.93
C ASN A 582 16.33 20.05 4.38
N HIS A 583 15.02 20.20 4.61
CA HIS A 583 14.49 20.58 5.93
C HIS A 583 14.49 19.44 6.96
N GLN A 584 14.51 18.17 6.52
CA GLN A 584 14.50 17.01 7.42
C GLN A 584 15.93 16.60 7.84
N VAL A 585 16.87 16.57 6.90
CA VAL A 585 18.23 16.03 7.13
C VAL A 585 19.34 17.05 6.90
N PHE A 586 19.02 18.30 6.53
CA PHE A 586 19.97 19.40 6.28
C PHE A 586 21.01 19.11 5.19
N ARG A 587 20.76 18.13 4.34
CA ARG A 587 21.65 17.74 3.23
C ARG A 587 21.52 18.71 2.05
N LYS A 588 22.62 18.91 1.35
CA LYS A 588 22.66 19.64 0.08
C LYS A 588 22.99 18.65 -1.03
N THR A 589 22.06 18.46 -1.95
CA THR A 589 22.20 17.58 -3.11
C THR A 589 22.06 18.39 -4.40
N PRO A 590 22.74 18.00 -5.48
CA PRO A 590 22.58 18.65 -6.78
C PRO A 590 21.11 18.66 -7.25
N LEU A 591 20.72 19.71 -7.97
CA LEU A 591 19.35 19.86 -8.48
C LEU A 591 18.95 18.69 -9.40
N HIS A 592 19.87 18.30 -10.32
CA HIS A 592 19.64 17.15 -11.21
C HIS A 592 19.44 15.83 -10.42
N THR A 593 20.15 15.62 -9.31
CA THR A 593 19.99 14.39 -8.49
C THR A 593 18.64 14.38 -7.81
N ARG A 594 18.15 15.50 -7.27
CA ARG A 594 16.81 15.61 -6.71
C ARG A 594 15.74 15.28 -7.76
N ALA A 595 15.87 15.80 -8.97
CA ALA A 595 14.95 15.51 -10.07
C ALA A 595 15.05 14.06 -10.56
N ASN A 596 16.27 13.52 -10.72
CA ASN A 596 16.47 12.15 -11.20
C ASN A 596 15.86 11.11 -10.28
N VAL A 597 15.83 11.33 -8.96
CA VAL A 597 15.11 10.49 -8.00
C VAL A 597 13.60 10.71 -8.13
N ALA A 598 13.16 11.96 -8.21
CA ALA A 598 11.75 12.32 -8.25
C ALA A 598 11.03 11.86 -9.53
N TYR A 599 11.74 11.65 -10.65
CA TYR A 599 11.14 11.12 -11.89
C TYR A 599 10.49 9.73 -11.71
N PHE A 600 10.97 8.93 -10.78
CA PHE A 600 10.40 7.62 -10.47
C PHE A 600 9.26 7.75 -9.44
N GLY A 601 8.28 8.57 -9.76
CA GLY A 601 7.11 8.86 -8.95
C GLY A 601 6.11 9.76 -9.67
N THR A 602 5.17 10.34 -8.91
CA THR A 602 4.31 11.43 -9.35
C THR A 602 5.07 12.74 -9.08
N PHE A 603 5.68 13.25 -10.13
CA PHE A 603 6.70 14.29 -10.08
C PHE A 603 6.15 15.68 -9.72
N GLY A 604 6.85 16.40 -8.87
CA GLY A 604 6.53 17.77 -8.52
C GLY A 604 7.70 18.52 -7.88
N TYR A 605 7.42 19.73 -7.43
CA TYR A 605 8.33 20.61 -6.71
C TYR A 605 7.71 21.01 -5.36
N GLU A 606 8.54 21.07 -4.34
CA GLU A 606 8.16 21.50 -2.99
C GLU A 606 9.13 22.58 -2.52
N LEU A 607 9.12 23.72 -3.25
CA LEU A 607 10.00 24.87 -3.00
C LEU A 607 9.46 26.13 -3.69
N ASP A 608 9.95 27.30 -3.26
CA ASP A 608 9.69 28.56 -3.96
C ASP A 608 10.62 28.72 -5.17
N LEU A 609 10.09 28.51 -6.36
CA LEU A 609 10.85 28.65 -7.61
C LEU A 609 11.38 30.06 -7.85
N ASN A 610 10.83 31.10 -7.17
CA ASN A 610 11.37 32.44 -7.23
C ASN A 610 12.72 32.59 -6.49
N SER A 611 13.07 31.65 -5.62
CA SER A 611 14.35 31.68 -4.89
C SER A 611 15.52 31.09 -5.67
N LEU A 612 15.26 30.47 -6.82
CA LEU A 612 16.28 29.85 -7.67
C LEU A 612 16.97 30.84 -8.57
N LYS A 613 18.24 30.56 -8.91
CA LYS A 613 18.99 31.31 -9.89
C LYS A 613 18.51 31.05 -11.32
N GLU A 614 18.88 31.90 -12.27
CA GLU A 614 18.45 31.74 -13.66
C GLU A 614 18.91 30.41 -14.28
N GLU A 615 20.13 29.95 -13.97
CA GLU A 615 20.65 28.67 -14.45
C GLU A 615 19.83 27.50 -13.88
N GLU A 616 19.47 27.57 -12.61
CA GLU A 616 18.61 26.55 -11.95
C GLU A 616 17.17 26.55 -12.51
N ILE A 617 16.65 27.74 -12.86
CA ILE A 617 15.33 27.85 -13.52
C ILE A 617 15.37 27.23 -14.92
N ALA A 618 16.48 27.45 -15.67
CA ALA A 618 16.66 26.83 -16.98
C ALA A 618 16.66 25.27 -16.83
N GLU A 619 17.39 24.75 -15.85
CA GLU A 619 17.40 23.31 -15.53
C GLU A 619 16.01 22.79 -15.14
N VAL A 620 15.26 23.51 -14.29
CA VAL A 620 13.87 23.16 -13.93
C VAL A 620 12.98 23.06 -15.17
N LYS A 621 13.08 23.98 -16.11
CA LYS A 621 12.31 23.93 -17.36
C LYS A 621 12.65 22.68 -18.19
N GLU A 622 13.92 22.31 -18.28
CA GLU A 622 14.37 21.08 -18.94
C GLU A 622 13.85 19.82 -18.23
N GLN A 623 13.91 19.78 -16.90
CA GLN A 623 13.37 18.70 -16.08
C GLN A 623 11.86 18.50 -16.33
N ILE A 624 11.09 19.56 -16.40
CA ILE A 624 9.65 19.52 -16.67
C ILE A 624 9.37 19.04 -18.09
N ILE A 625 10.11 19.50 -19.09
CA ILE A 625 10.00 19.04 -20.48
C ILE A 625 10.31 17.54 -20.56
N PHE A 626 11.39 17.11 -19.90
CA PHE A 626 11.78 15.71 -19.82
C PHE A 626 10.67 14.86 -19.18
N MET A 627 10.16 15.28 -18.03
CA MET A 627 9.08 14.53 -17.34
C MET A 627 7.81 14.47 -18.18
N LYS A 628 7.37 15.56 -18.81
CA LYS A 628 6.20 15.55 -19.71
C LYS A 628 6.34 14.55 -20.85
N LYS A 629 7.56 14.41 -21.38
CA LYS A 629 7.85 13.46 -22.46
C LYS A 629 7.78 12.00 -22.00
N TYR A 630 8.26 11.70 -20.80
CA TYR A 630 8.46 10.32 -20.34
C TYR A 630 7.56 9.90 -19.17
N ARG A 631 6.73 10.81 -18.59
CA ARG A 631 5.93 10.50 -17.39
C ARG A 631 5.05 9.27 -17.51
N LYS A 632 4.50 9.01 -18.71
CA LYS A 632 3.70 7.80 -18.95
C LYS A 632 4.54 6.53 -18.78
N LEU A 633 5.78 6.56 -19.27
CA LEU A 633 6.70 5.44 -19.10
C LEU A 633 7.10 5.27 -17.62
N PHE A 634 7.49 6.35 -16.93
CA PHE A 634 7.83 6.28 -15.51
C PHE A 634 6.68 5.74 -14.66
N GLN A 635 5.46 6.22 -14.87
CA GLN A 635 4.32 5.89 -14.01
C GLN A 635 3.65 4.55 -14.34
N PHE A 636 3.72 4.09 -15.58
CA PHE A 636 2.97 2.91 -16.04
C PHE A 636 3.81 1.84 -16.76
N GLY A 637 5.11 2.05 -16.94
CA GLY A 637 6.02 1.03 -17.45
C GLY A 637 6.32 -0.07 -16.43
N ASP A 638 6.91 -1.16 -16.88
CA ASP A 638 7.38 -2.22 -16.00
C ASP A 638 8.61 -1.74 -15.22
N PHE A 639 8.51 -1.72 -13.91
CA PHE A 639 9.58 -1.27 -13.02
C PHE A 639 10.44 -2.44 -12.55
N TYR A 640 11.77 -2.21 -12.51
CA TYR A 640 12.76 -3.17 -12.04
C TYR A 640 13.71 -2.52 -11.04
N ARG A 641 13.92 -3.14 -9.89
CA ARG A 641 15.02 -2.86 -8.97
C ARG A 641 16.21 -3.67 -9.41
N LEU A 642 17.36 -3.03 -9.66
CA LEU A 642 18.58 -3.69 -10.13
C LEU A 642 19.68 -3.71 -9.07
N LYS A 643 19.76 -2.67 -8.24
CA LYS A 643 20.69 -2.58 -7.14
C LYS A 643 20.05 -1.88 -5.94
N SER A 644 20.18 -2.51 -4.77
CA SER A 644 19.54 -2.07 -3.54
C SER A 644 20.30 -0.95 -2.84
N PRO A 645 19.64 0.12 -2.36
CA PRO A 645 20.25 1.18 -1.54
C PRO A 645 20.67 0.69 -0.13
N PHE A 646 20.27 -0.52 0.24
CA PHE A 646 20.62 -1.12 1.53
C PHE A 646 21.92 -1.97 1.47
N GLU A 647 22.53 -2.14 0.30
CA GLU A 647 23.66 -3.01 0.06
C GLU A 647 24.94 -2.26 -0.40
N GLY A 648 25.01 -0.96 -0.15
CA GLY A 648 26.17 -0.15 -0.50
C GLY A 648 25.83 1.26 -0.93
N ASN A 649 26.73 1.90 -1.68
CA ASN A 649 26.61 3.30 -2.08
C ASN A 649 25.91 3.52 -3.43
N GLU A 650 25.55 2.47 -4.12
CA GLU A 650 24.88 2.57 -5.43
C GLU A 650 23.45 2.06 -5.35
N THR A 651 22.54 2.78 -5.96
CA THR A 651 21.16 2.35 -6.19
C THR A 651 20.87 2.42 -7.69
N ILE A 652 20.22 1.38 -8.20
CA ILE A 652 19.86 1.34 -9.62
C ILE A 652 18.48 0.73 -9.78
N TRP A 653 17.66 1.43 -10.52
CA TRP A 653 16.34 0.95 -10.94
C TRP A 653 16.06 1.35 -12.39
N MET A 654 15.07 0.75 -13.00
CA MET A 654 14.70 1.08 -14.36
C MET A 654 13.21 0.88 -14.62
N VAL A 655 12.72 1.54 -15.66
CA VAL A 655 11.40 1.32 -16.24
C VAL A 655 11.52 0.94 -17.70
N VAL A 656 10.68 0.01 -18.15
CA VAL A 656 10.63 -0.47 -19.53
C VAL A 656 9.21 -0.28 -20.07
N SER A 657 9.07 0.23 -21.30
CA SER A 657 7.77 0.34 -21.96
C SER A 657 7.19 -1.04 -22.29
N GLU A 658 5.87 -1.13 -22.35
CA GLU A 658 5.15 -2.37 -22.66
C GLU A 658 5.59 -2.98 -24.00
N ASP A 659 5.84 -2.14 -25.00
CA ASP A 659 6.37 -2.55 -26.33
C ASP A 659 7.88 -2.82 -26.34
N LYS A 660 8.55 -2.66 -25.20
CA LYS A 660 9.99 -2.81 -24.98
C LYS A 660 10.88 -1.87 -25.81
N LYS A 661 10.30 -0.90 -26.53
CA LYS A 661 11.06 0.00 -27.41
C LYS A 661 11.81 1.11 -26.67
N THR A 662 11.41 1.41 -25.43
CA THR A 662 12.07 2.44 -24.63
C THR A 662 12.30 1.93 -23.21
N ALA A 663 13.50 2.12 -22.71
CA ALA A 663 13.82 1.89 -21.30
C ALA A 663 14.56 3.11 -20.73
N ILE A 664 14.32 3.41 -19.45
CA ILE A 664 15.01 4.45 -18.72
C ILE A 664 15.62 3.84 -17.46
N VAL A 665 16.93 4.04 -17.29
CA VAL A 665 17.71 3.55 -16.14
C VAL A 665 18.14 4.73 -15.31
N GLY A 666 17.78 4.73 -14.02
CA GLY A 666 18.28 5.65 -13.00
C GLY A 666 19.45 5.02 -12.25
N TYR A 667 20.61 5.65 -12.34
CA TYR A 667 21.81 5.32 -11.60
C TYR A 667 22.07 6.38 -10.54
N TYR A 668 22.29 5.98 -9.31
CA TYR A 668 22.53 6.86 -8.18
C TYR A 668 23.69 6.35 -7.35
N ARG A 669 24.60 7.25 -6.96
CA ARG A 669 25.70 6.97 -6.05
C ARG A 669 25.70 7.98 -4.91
N THR A 670 25.61 7.49 -3.67
CA THR A 670 25.52 8.33 -2.47
C THR A 670 26.87 8.86 -2.05
N LEU A 671 27.88 8.01 -1.94
CA LEU A 671 29.25 8.39 -1.61
C LEU A 671 30.21 7.93 -2.69
N ASN A 672 31.14 8.82 -3.05
CA ASN A 672 32.22 8.46 -3.94
C ASN A 672 33.29 7.66 -3.20
N GLY A 673 33.82 6.63 -3.83
CA GLY A 673 34.90 5.79 -3.27
C GLY A 673 36.23 6.01 -3.96
N VAL A 674 37.31 5.67 -3.29
CA VAL A 674 38.66 5.74 -3.86
C VAL A 674 38.97 4.45 -4.62
N ASN A 675 39.45 4.59 -5.86
CA ASN A 675 39.91 3.46 -6.69
C ASN A 675 38.90 2.30 -6.76
N GLN A 676 37.66 2.64 -7.10
CA GLN A 676 36.57 1.67 -7.18
C GLN A 676 36.78 0.63 -8.28
N ALA A 677 36.17 -0.56 -8.09
CA ALA A 677 36.13 -1.57 -9.11
C ALA A 677 35.31 -1.11 -10.34
N TYR A 678 35.58 -1.72 -11.49
CA TYR A 678 34.75 -1.52 -12.67
C TYR A 678 33.29 -1.87 -12.39
N SER A 679 32.39 -0.96 -12.71
CA SER A 679 30.95 -1.09 -12.48
C SER A 679 30.20 -1.36 -13.77
N ARG A 680 29.34 -2.38 -13.75
CA ARG A 680 28.41 -2.68 -14.82
C ARG A 680 27.12 -3.29 -14.25
N ILE A 681 26.00 -2.98 -14.85
CA ILE A 681 24.69 -3.39 -14.36
C ILE A 681 23.96 -4.19 -15.44
N LYS A 682 23.61 -5.41 -15.12
CA LYS A 682 22.75 -6.25 -15.99
C LYS A 682 21.34 -5.70 -15.96
N LEU A 683 20.84 -5.25 -17.10
CA LEU A 683 19.50 -4.74 -17.25
C LEU A 683 18.47 -5.88 -17.29
N GLN A 684 17.19 -5.53 -17.21
CA GLN A 684 16.10 -6.50 -17.21
C GLN A 684 14.96 -6.04 -18.15
N GLY A 685 14.14 -6.99 -18.60
CA GLY A 685 12.91 -6.70 -19.33
C GLY A 685 13.05 -6.20 -20.76
N LEU A 686 14.26 -6.04 -21.27
CA LEU A 686 14.50 -5.65 -22.66
C LEU A 686 14.12 -6.80 -23.63
N ASP A 687 13.92 -6.47 -24.89
CA ASP A 687 13.80 -7.47 -25.94
C ASP A 687 15.20 -7.90 -26.38
N PRO A 688 15.56 -9.19 -26.32
CA PRO A 688 16.90 -9.65 -26.62
C PRO A 688 17.35 -9.37 -28.08
N ASP A 689 16.40 -9.31 -29.02
CA ASP A 689 16.65 -9.17 -30.45
C ASP A 689 16.59 -7.73 -30.96
N MET A 690 16.23 -6.76 -30.06
CA MET A 690 16.22 -5.33 -30.41
C MET A 690 17.58 -4.69 -30.18
N LEU A 691 18.02 -3.87 -31.13
CA LEU A 691 19.20 -3.02 -31.02
C LEU A 691 18.80 -1.70 -30.36
N TYR A 692 19.36 -1.39 -29.20
CA TYR A 692 19.09 -0.16 -28.45
C TYR A 692 20.24 0.84 -28.59
N GLU A 693 19.91 2.08 -28.91
CA GLU A 693 20.82 3.23 -28.78
C GLU A 693 20.68 3.82 -27.37
N ASN A 694 21.79 3.94 -26.66
CA ASN A 694 21.89 4.76 -25.45
C ASN A 694 22.04 6.24 -25.87
N ILE A 695 21.01 7.03 -25.57
CA ILE A 695 20.95 8.43 -26.01
C ILE A 695 22.05 9.29 -25.37
N LEU A 696 22.53 8.93 -24.18
CA LEU A 696 23.54 9.69 -23.44
C LEU A 696 24.93 9.63 -24.11
N ASN A 697 25.38 8.43 -24.46
CA ASN A 697 26.75 8.20 -24.97
C ASN A 697 26.81 7.66 -26.42
N LYS A 698 25.65 7.52 -27.08
CA LYS A 698 25.51 7.04 -28.46
C LYS A 698 26.01 5.62 -28.72
N THR A 699 26.18 4.81 -27.66
CA THR A 699 26.51 3.41 -27.84
C THR A 699 25.28 2.62 -28.28
N GLU A 700 25.51 1.56 -29.08
CA GLU A 700 24.46 0.67 -29.58
C GLU A 700 24.75 -0.75 -29.08
N ASN A 701 23.76 -1.36 -28.45
CA ASN A 701 23.85 -2.70 -27.92
C ASN A 701 22.53 -3.45 -28.13
N TYR A 702 22.61 -4.75 -28.41
CA TYR A 702 21.42 -5.60 -28.38
C TYR A 702 20.89 -5.76 -26.95
N GLY A 703 19.58 -6.03 -26.82
CA GLY A 703 18.98 -6.22 -25.51
C GLY A 703 19.59 -7.37 -24.72
N ASP A 704 19.97 -8.46 -25.40
CA ASP A 704 20.68 -9.59 -24.76
C ASP A 704 22.08 -9.21 -24.26
N GLU A 705 22.84 -8.35 -24.96
CA GLU A 705 24.12 -7.82 -24.47
C GLU A 705 23.91 -7.03 -23.17
N LEU A 706 22.91 -6.12 -23.15
CA LEU A 706 22.61 -5.29 -21.97
C LEU A 706 22.09 -6.11 -20.79
N MET A 707 21.37 -7.21 -21.04
CA MET A 707 20.86 -8.09 -19.99
C MET A 707 21.91 -9.11 -19.48
N ASN A 708 22.89 -9.52 -20.30
CA ASN A 708 23.89 -10.52 -19.92
C ASN A 708 25.27 -9.93 -19.61
N PHE A 709 25.76 -9.02 -20.43
CA PHE A 709 27.00 -8.29 -20.20
C PHE A 709 26.79 -7.09 -19.27
N GLY A 710 25.79 -6.25 -19.57
CA GLY A 710 25.37 -5.12 -18.75
C GLY A 710 25.76 -3.75 -19.31
N LEU A 711 25.09 -2.72 -18.79
CA LEU A 711 25.39 -1.30 -18.99
C LEU A 711 26.64 -0.93 -18.18
N ILE A 712 27.63 -0.33 -18.82
CA ILE A 712 28.85 0.13 -18.15
C ILE A 712 28.57 1.46 -17.45
N THR A 713 28.83 1.51 -16.14
CA THR A 713 28.62 2.70 -15.29
C THR A 713 29.90 3.14 -14.58
N THR A 714 31.05 2.61 -14.96
CA THR A 714 32.36 2.92 -14.38
C THR A 714 32.71 4.39 -14.59
N ASP A 715 33.21 5.02 -13.52
CA ASP A 715 33.63 6.40 -13.47
C ASP A 715 35.11 6.55 -13.10
N VAL A 716 35.66 7.72 -13.37
CA VAL A 716 36.96 8.14 -12.84
C VAL A 716 36.76 8.59 -11.39
N THR A 717 37.27 7.81 -10.44
CA THR A 717 37.03 8.02 -9.01
C THR A 717 38.29 8.37 -8.21
N ALA A 718 39.49 8.29 -8.81
CA ALA A 718 40.76 8.59 -8.15
C ALA A 718 41.82 9.00 -9.16
N GLY A 719 42.87 9.69 -8.66
CA GLY A 719 44.01 10.16 -9.44
C GLY A 719 43.77 11.47 -10.19
N GLU A 720 44.60 11.74 -11.18
CA GLU A 720 44.43 12.89 -12.04
C GLU A 720 43.24 12.71 -12.97
N VAL A 721 42.37 13.73 -13.02
CA VAL A 721 41.24 13.76 -13.96
C VAL A 721 41.78 14.07 -15.36
N PRO A 722 41.60 13.15 -16.35
CA PRO A 722 42.13 13.41 -17.70
C PRO A 722 41.42 14.60 -18.37
N GLY A 723 42.18 15.58 -18.82
CA GLY A 723 41.69 16.68 -19.69
C GLY A 723 40.47 17.43 -19.13
N ASP A 724 39.40 17.37 -19.84
CA ASP A 724 38.12 18.02 -19.62
C ASP A 724 37.06 17.14 -18.93
N ALA A 725 37.47 15.97 -18.41
CA ALA A 725 36.55 15.11 -17.67
C ALA A 725 36.14 15.76 -16.34
N THR A 726 34.85 15.74 -16.04
CA THR A 726 34.31 16.20 -14.76
C THR A 726 34.55 15.16 -13.68
N PRO A 727 35.16 15.53 -12.54
CA PRO A 727 35.29 14.58 -11.42
C PRO A 727 33.94 14.14 -10.90
N CYS A 728 33.81 12.85 -10.63
CA CYS A 728 32.67 12.35 -9.90
C CYS A 728 32.70 12.76 -8.44
N THR A 729 31.56 13.22 -7.92
CA THR A 729 31.40 13.66 -6.54
C THR A 729 30.42 12.77 -5.77
N ASP A 730 30.21 13.05 -4.50
CA ASP A 730 29.11 12.48 -3.74
C ASP A 730 27.77 12.90 -4.31
N PHE A 731 26.72 12.10 -4.09
CA PHE A 731 25.36 12.34 -4.56
C PHE A 731 25.22 12.44 -6.08
N GLU A 732 26.04 11.70 -6.81
CA GLU A 732 25.99 11.63 -8.28
C GLU A 732 24.78 10.84 -8.78
N SER A 733 24.19 11.28 -9.89
CA SER A 733 23.12 10.54 -10.53
C SER A 733 23.14 10.68 -12.03
N ARG A 734 22.65 9.65 -12.75
CA ARG A 734 22.54 9.63 -14.22
C ARG A 734 21.24 8.97 -14.65
N ILE A 735 20.68 9.50 -15.71
CA ILE A 735 19.53 8.91 -16.40
C ILE A 735 20.01 8.42 -17.76
N TYR A 736 20.00 7.11 -17.96
CA TYR A 736 20.27 6.51 -19.25
C TYR A 736 18.94 6.22 -19.97
N ILE A 737 18.83 6.66 -21.21
CA ILE A 737 17.65 6.42 -22.03
C ILE A 737 18.07 5.50 -23.18
N LEU A 738 17.46 4.34 -23.22
CA LEU A 738 17.66 3.33 -24.24
C LEU A 738 16.47 3.34 -25.19
N LYS A 739 16.74 3.49 -26.48
CA LYS A 739 15.71 3.45 -27.52
C LYS A 739 16.02 2.41 -28.58
N ALA A 740 15.07 1.52 -28.82
CA ALA A 740 15.17 0.58 -29.92
C ALA A 740 15.26 1.33 -31.25
N LYS A 741 16.20 0.92 -32.07
CA LYS A 741 16.32 1.41 -33.47
C LYS A 741 15.30 0.71 -34.33
N GLU A 742 14.64 1.46 -35.18
CA GLU A 742 13.83 0.85 -36.24
C GLU A 742 14.76 0.13 -37.23
N LYS A 743 14.40 -1.13 -37.57
CA LYS A 743 15.15 -1.92 -38.54
C LYS A 743 15.02 -1.31 -39.95
#